data_d7bbd59a0b33707fb29d56d87f50c234
#
_entry.id   d7bbd59a0b33707fb29d56d87f50c234
#
_cell.length_a   1.000
_cell.length_b   1.000
_cell.length_c   1.000
_cell.angle_alpha   90.00
_cell.angle_beta   90.00
_cell.angle_gamma   90.00
#
_symmetry.space_group_name_H-M   'P 1'
#
loop_
_entity.id
_entity.type
_entity.pdbx_description
1 polymer ?
#
loop_
_entity_poly.entity_id
_entity_poly.type
_entity_poly.pdbx_seq_one_letter_code
_entity_poly.pdbx_strand_id
1 'polypeptide(L)'
;LLYTDVKMIQYMKKVKITIAILLFVALFLYSEETTVARFELLMPTPDPIQAGETLTIQTIVLNASNTEWASADYELEAEIYDSEKKYLMKPPKIRGKENIAPNTTVLIFIPCKIPQTYSGIYYFRVGFYYKKQRILYSDYESFRVNPVPVVPKLRLAGNVIASYRNDSQSDWKNYLSNISLSVLGTVFNRATVCNLYTNHTPDKKIDLYNLLFEYYGEELELLVGDVMPEFSILTVNSIGTRAIYPVYRIGIFNTSLLLGQTVEGKEGSETYIGTYPRYIYGIEEKITLPFDTTVSVSYVQNNDDESFFVNKKYGPPGTVLPLVRNGVLGSNITFGMFKFATFYFDYAISKYKDNLTVANDVTSSAYSLRADLRILQQKMNIKFKYLYAGKDFTSLSSPSVVKDRVTYELLTNYTLPVRLGNLNLSYIQYRDNISEQRDKISTLQQILSLNSSLTIWKLPLLSLGYSLNRANDESANNFINNYTITTYGGITQNLTKTAILTLRLQNSNFYDNKKPENNKSIFSGTVGFATSIKDLLSLNTGLTYAKSSPYYNSITLSLTSNCNLIPAKFIMTLWGDITSRRDESPLYKSNVLTIAPNVEATYYLSPKIGFTLGCGTAITIDNLNPGNNNFNLRLQIRASVGF
;
A
#
# COMPACT_ATOMS: atom_id res chain seq x y z
N LEU A 1 24.44 49.41 10.62
CA LEU A 1 23.26 48.77 9.99
C LEU A 1 23.37 48.70 8.45
N LEU A 2 23.86 49.76 7.75
CA LEU A 2 23.99 49.77 6.27
C LEU A 2 25.12 48.90 5.70
N TYR A 3 26.12 48.51 6.53
CA TYR A 3 27.27 47.69 6.08
C TYR A 3 27.02 46.20 6.14
N THR A 4 26.05 45.79 6.93
CA THR A 4 25.60 44.36 7.02
C THR A 4 24.68 43.98 5.86
N ASP A 5 23.85 44.89 5.37
CA ASP A 5 22.92 44.63 4.28
C ASP A 5 23.60 44.45 2.91
N VAL A 6 24.69 45.18 2.65
CA VAL A 6 25.43 45.03 1.39
C VAL A 6 26.18 43.69 1.31
N LYS A 7 26.72 43.21 2.41
CA LYS A 7 27.37 41.89 2.45
C LYS A 7 26.36 40.76 2.31
N MET A 8 25.17 40.88 2.89
CA MET A 8 24.11 39.91 2.77
C MET A 8 23.51 39.83 1.34
N ILE A 9 23.38 40.97 0.68
CA ILE A 9 22.95 41.03 -0.73
C ILE A 9 24.02 40.45 -1.67
N GLN A 10 25.29 40.64 -1.40
CA GLN A 10 26.38 40.02 -2.16
C GLN A 10 26.45 38.50 -1.91
N TYR A 11 26.19 38.04 -0.69
CA TYR A 11 26.09 36.61 -0.37
C TYR A 11 24.90 35.96 -1.05
N MET A 12 23.72 36.61 -1.02
CA MET A 12 22.53 36.13 -1.73
C MET A 12 22.70 36.11 -3.26
N LYS A 13 23.42 37.08 -3.83
CA LYS A 13 23.79 37.03 -5.27
C LYS A 13 24.74 35.87 -5.58
N LYS A 14 25.75 35.61 -4.74
CA LYS A 14 26.65 34.47 -4.93
C LYS A 14 25.91 33.14 -4.78
N VAL A 15 25.02 32.99 -3.80
CA VAL A 15 24.20 31.79 -3.62
C VAL A 15 23.25 31.58 -4.82
N LYS A 16 22.63 32.63 -5.35
CA LYS A 16 21.78 32.54 -6.57
C LYS A 16 22.60 32.13 -7.80
N ILE A 17 23.81 32.65 -7.96
CA ILE A 17 24.70 32.27 -9.06
C ILE A 17 25.18 30.82 -8.91
N THR A 18 25.51 30.38 -7.71
CA THR A 18 25.91 28.98 -7.44
C THR A 18 24.77 28.00 -7.68
N ILE A 19 23.54 28.34 -7.27
CA ILE A 19 22.33 27.54 -7.56
C ILE A 19 22.03 27.52 -9.06
N ALA A 20 22.19 28.66 -9.76
CA ALA A 20 22.00 28.72 -11.21
C ALA A 20 23.07 27.93 -11.97
N ILE A 21 24.31 27.92 -11.52
CA ILE A 21 25.39 27.11 -12.09
C ILE A 21 25.16 25.62 -11.82
N LEU A 22 24.73 25.23 -10.61
CA LEU A 22 24.36 23.85 -10.29
C LEU A 22 23.18 23.37 -11.11
N LEU A 23 22.15 24.20 -11.32
CA LEU A 23 21.03 23.89 -12.21
C LEU A 23 21.45 23.80 -13.67
N PHE A 24 22.38 24.66 -14.12
CA PHE A 24 22.91 24.63 -15.48
C PHE A 24 23.79 23.41 -15.75
N VAL A 25 24.63 23.04 -14.78
CA VAL A 25 25.45 21.80 -14.86
C VAL A 25 24.57 20.55 -14.83
N ALA A 26 23.48 20.55 -14.03
CA ALA A 26 22.52 19.45 -13.98
C ALA A 26 21.77 19.23 -15.30
N LEU A 27 21.56 20.30 -16.10
CA LEU A 27 20.90 20.23 -17.42
C LEU A 27 21.76 19.56 -18.50
N PHE A 28 23.07 19.47 -18.32
CA PHE A 28 24.01 18.88 -19.29
C PHE A 28 24.52 17.49 -18.93
N LEU A 29 24.19 16.99 -17.71
CA LEU A 29 24.62 15.65 -17.29
C LEU A 29 23.68 14.58 -17.86
N TYR A 30 24.27 13.59 -18.47
CA TYR A 30 23.61 12.43 -19.06
C TYR A 30 22.94 11.57 -17.98
N SER A 31 21.66 11.29 -18.14
CA SER A 31 20.90 10.40 -17.27
C SER A 31 20.68 9.06 -17.95
N GLU A 32 21.24 8.01 -17.42
CA GLU A 32 20.88 6.63 -17.74
C GLU A 32 19.83 6.15 -16.75
N GLU A 33 18.66 5.74 -17.23
CA GLU A 33 17.62 5.14 -16.38
C GLU A 33 18.10 3.78 -15.89
N THR A 34 18.50 3.68 -14.63
CA THR A 34 18.82 2.40 -14.02
C THR A 34 17.59 1.86 -13.29
N THR A 35 16.96 0.86 -13.85
CA THR A 35 15.95 0.08 -13.13
C THR A 35 16.67 -0.73 -12.06
N VAL A 36 16.43 -0.40 -10.81
CA VAL A 36 17.05 -1.08 -9.68
C VAL A 36 16.06 -2.12 -9.16
N ALA A 37 16.38 -3.39 -9.33
CA ALA A 37 15.67 -4.51 -8.76
C ALA A 37 16.59 -5.24 -7.76
N ARG A 38 16.00 -5.87 -6.74
CA ARG A 38 16.74 -6.68 -5.79
C ARG A 38 15.97 -7.96 -5.50
N PHE A 39 16.68 -9.08 -5.43
CA PHE A 39 16.14 -10.33 -4.92
C PHE A 39 16.24 -10.33 -3.39
N GLU A 40 15.10 -10.45 -2.71
CA GLU A 40 15.02 -10.54 -1.25
C GLU A 40 14.97 -12.00 -0.78
N LEU A 41 14.41 -12.87 -1.60
CA LEU A 41 14.31 -14.29 -1.33
C LEU A 41 14.41 -15.08 -2.62
N LEU A 42 15.13 -16.22 -2.55
CA LEU A 42 15.18 -17.26 -3.57
C LEU A 42 15.14 -18.60 -2.87
N MET A 43 14.09 -19.39 -3.13
CA MET A 43 13.93 -20.67 -2.48
C MET A 43 13.38 -21.72 -3.46
N PRO A 44 14.13 -22.80 -3.73
CA PRO A 44 13.63 -23.94 -4.51
C PRO A 44 12.69 -24.79 -3.64
N THR A 45 11.55 -25.18 -4.20
CA THR A 45 10.55 -25.98 -3.50
C THR A 45 9.91 -27.03 -4.42
N PRO A 46 9.85 -28.29 -4.02
CA PRO A 46 10.48 -28.88 -2.83
C PRO A 46 12.00 -29.05 -2.97
N ASP A 47 12.72 -29.21 -1.86
CA ASP A 47 14.14 -29.58 -1.85
C ASP A 47 14.40 -30.57 -0.70
N PRO A 48 14.79 -31.81 -0.97
CA PRO A 48 15.05 -32.36 -2.31
C PRO A 48 13.78 -32.57 -3.13
N ILE A 49 13.92 -32.42 -4.45
CA ILE A 49 12.88 -32.78 -5.41
C ILE A 49 13.09 -34.16 -5.99
N GLN A 50 12.04 -34.82 -6.41
CA GLN A 50 12.12 -36.06 -7.15
C GLN A 50 12.31 -35.81 -8.64
N ALA A 51 13.16 -36.59 -9.31
CA ALA A 51 13.30 -36.51 -10.76
C ALA A 51 11.96 -36.74 -11.47
N GLY A 52 11.63 -35.86 -12.42
CA GLY A 52 10.35 -35.86 -13.13
C GLY A 52 9.26 -34.96 -12.50
N GLU A 53 9.44 -34.48 -11.28
CA GLU A 53 8.54 -33.52 -10.65
C GLU A 53 8.81 -32.05 -11.09
N THR A 54 7.92 -31.16 -10.68
CA THR A 54 8.06 -29.72 -10.96
C THR A 54 8.61 -28.99 -9.73
N LEU A 55 9.85 -28.50 -9.85
CA LEU A 55 10.44 -27.58 -8.90
C LEU A 55 9.76 -26.22 -9.02
N THR A 56 9.34 -25.64 -7.93
CA THR A 56 8.85 -24.26 -7.88
C THR A 56 9.91 -23.38 -7.23
N ILE A 57 10.46 -22.43 -7.95
CA ILE A 57 11.38 -21.44 -7.42
C ILE A 57 10.54 -20.28 -6.90
N GLN A 58 10.51 -20.11 -5.58
CA GLN A 58 9.87 -18.98 -4.91
C GLN A 58 10.84 -17.80 -4.90
N THR A 59 10.41 -16.68 -5.40
CA THR A 59 11.26 -15.50 -5.58
C THR A 59 10.53 -14.26 -5.07
N ILE A 60 11.12 -13.55 -4.11
CA ILE A 60 10.66 -12.22 -3.72
C ILE A 60 11.58 -11.20 -4.40
N VAL A 61 10.99 -10.31 -5.18
CA VAL A 61 11.68 -9.22 -5.85
C VAL A 61 11.21 -7.89 -5.28
N LEU A 62 12.15 -7.07 -4.87
CA LEU A 62 11.92 -5.70 -4.43
C LEU A 62 12.07 -4.76 -5.64
N ASN A 63 11.08 -3.92 -5.86
CA ASN A 63 11.22 -2.78 -6.74
C ASN A 63 11.96 -1.65 -5.99
N ALA A 64 13.27 -1.61 -6.14
CA ALA A 64 14.09 -0.56 -5.53
C ALA A 64 14.23 0.68 -6.45
N SER A 65 13.43 0.78 -7.51
CA SER A 65 13.36 1.97 -8.35
C SER A 65 12.30 2.96 -7.81
N ASN A 66 12.32 4.16 -8.35
CA ASN A 66 11.35 5.21 -7.99
C ASN A 66 10.07 5.18 -8.85
N THR A 67 9.92 4.15 -9.71
CA THR A 67 8.79 4.02 -10.62
C THR A 67 8.07 2.71 -10.37
N GLU A 68 6.75 2.71 -10.52
CA GLU A 68 5.96 1.49 -10.49
C GLU A 68 6.29 0.63 -11.71
N TRP A 69 6.47 -0.67 -11.51
CA TRP A 69 6.61 -1.63 -12.59
C TRP A 69 5.25 -2.21 -12.94
N ALA A 70 4.81 -1.97 -14.16
CA ALA A 70 3.60 -2.60 -14.66
C ALA A 70 3.82 -4.11 -14.85
N SER A 71 2.81 -4.91 -14.58
CA SER A 71 2.86 -6.37 -14.69
C SER A 71 3.26 -6.87 -16.09
N ALA A 72 2.96 -6.12 -17.13
CA ALA A 72 3.34 -6.44 -18.50
C ALA A 72 4.81 -6.13 -18.84
N ASP A 73 5.49 -5.34 -18.03
CA ASP A 73 6.83 -4.81 -18.30
C ASP A 73 7.95 -5.66 -17.70
N TYR A 74 7.65 -6.53 -16.72
CA TYR A 74 8.68 -7.36 -16.11
C TYR A 74 8.43 -8.85 -16.30
N GLU A 75 9.53 -9.59 -16.40
CA GLU A 75 9.55 -11.03 -16.57
C GLU A 75 10.68 -11.61 -15.71
N LEU A 76 10.46 -12.81 -15.18
CA LEU A 76 11.49 -13.58 -14.52
C LEU A 76 11.78 -14.85 -15.31
N GLU A 77 13.03 -15.27 -15.30
CA GLU A 77 13.52 -16.44 -15.99
C GLU A 77 14.53 -17.18 -15.12
N ALA A 78 14.24 -18.42 -14.81
CA ALA A 78 15.21 -19.26 -14.14
C ALA A 78 16.15 -19.92 -15.14
N GLU A 79 17.36 -20.21 -14.70
CA GLU A 79 18.34 -21.01 -15.42
C GLU A 79 18.85 -22.10 -14.46
N ILE A 80 18.91 -23.36 -14.96
CA ILE A 80 19.36 -24.51 -14.19
C ILE A 80 20.74 -24.95 -14.65
N TYR A 81 21.57 -25.32 -13.70
CA TYR A 81 22.97 -25.65 -13.89
C TYR A 81 23.28 -26.97 -13.14
N ASP A 82 24.31 -27.70 -13.63
CA ASP A 82 24.83 -28.88 -12.94
C ASP A 82 25.72 -28.49 -11.72
N SER A 83 26.30 -29.50 -11.09
CA SER A 83 27.18 -29.33 -9.93
C SER A 83 28.46 -28.52 -10.23
N GLU A 84 28.88 -28.42 -11.48
CA GLU A 84 30.04 -27.64 -11.94
C GLU A 84 29.60 -26.24 -12.45
N LYS A 85 28.34 -25.86 -12.27
CA LYS A 85 27.72 -24.64 -12.75
C LYS A 85 27.72 -24.50 -14.28
N LYS A 86 27.69 -25.63 -15.00
CA LYS A 86 27.47 -25.66 -16.44
C LYS A 86 25.97 -25.57 -16.71
N TYR A 87 25.60 -24.73 -17.64
CA TYR A 87 24.21 -24.52 -18.05
C TYR A 87 23.57 -25.79 -18.60
N LEU A 88 22.36 -26.11 -18.14
CA LEU A 88 21.60 -27.30 -18.53
C LEU A 88 20.28 -26.95 -19.24
N MET A 89 19.45 -26.12 -18.61
CA MET A 89 18.12 -25.84 -19.13
C MET A 89 17.56 -24.51 -18.61
N LYS A 90 16.52 -24.06 -19.29
CA LYS A 90 15.85 -22.79 -19.07
C LYS A 90 14.34 -23.00 -19.12
N PRO A 91 13.65 -22.93 -17.98
CA PRO A 91 12.19 -22.95 -17.94
C PRO A 91 11.58 -21.76 -18.70
N PRO A 92 10.29 -21.84 -19.05
CA PRO A 92 9.59 -20.68 -19.62
C PRO A 92 9.64 -19.45 -18.72
N LYS A 93 9.77 -18.29 -19.32
CA LYS A 93 9.70 -17.01 -18.60
C LYS A 93 8.34 -16.83 -17.93
N ILE A 94 8.35 -16.31 -16.73
CA ILE A 94 7.16 -15.92 -16.00
C ILE A 94 7.00 -14.41 -16.09
N ARG A 95 5.86 -13.97 -16.60
CA ARG A 95 5.48 -12.56 -16.64
C ARG A 95 4.89 -12.12 -15.30
N GLY A 96 5.04 -10.85 -15.02
CA GLY A 96 4.40 -10.23 -13.87
C GLY A 96 2.88 -10.40 -13.89
N LYS A 97 2.30 -10.65 -12.72
CA LYS A 97 0.84 -10.77 -12.54
C LYS A 97 0.20 -9.49 -11.98
N GLU A 98 0.98 -8.70 -11.26
CA GLU A 98 0.54 -7.47 -10.59
C GLU A 98 1.56 -6.36 -10.80
N ASN A 99 1.13 -5.13 -10.62
CA ASN A 99 2.02 -3.98 -10.64
C ASN A 99 2.79 -3.91 -9.31
N ILE A 100 4.06 -3.50 -9.39
CA ILE A 100 4.91 -3.39 -8.19
C ILE A 100 5.24 -1.92 -7.96
N ALA A 101 4.65 -1.35 -6.91
CA ALA A 101 4.93 0.02 -6.52
C ALA A 101 6.41 0.20 -6.07
N PRO A 102 6.96 1.40 -6.12
CA PRO A 102 8.28 1.70 -5.59
C PRO A 102 8.45 1.23 -4.14
N ASN A 103 9.60 0.64 -3.83
CA ASN A 103 9.94 0.12 -2.50
C ASN A 103 8.99 -0.95 -1.96
N THR A 104 8.25 -1.63 -2.82
CA THR A 104 7.43 -2.80 -2.46
C THR A 104 7.99 -4.07 -3.07
N THR A 105 7.62 -5.20 -2.49
CA THR A 105 8.04 -6.53 -2.94
C THR A 105 6.89 -7.27 -3.60
N VAL A 106 7.23 -8.19 -4.48
CA VAL A 106 6.30 -9.17 -5.07
C VAL A 106 6.84 -10.58 -4.88
N LEU A 107 5.97 -11.51 -4.54
CA LEU A 107 6.27 -12.94 -4.49
C LEU A 107 5.90 -13.57 -5.83
N ILE A 108 6.87 -14.23 -6.48
CA ILE A 108 6.70 -14.87 -7.79
C ILE A 108 7.14 -16.32 -7.70
N PHE A 109 6.33 -17.20 -8.29
CA PHE A 109 6.58 -18.63 -8.38
C PHE A 109 6.99 -18.99 -9.81
N ILE A 110 8.18 -19.59 -9.97
CA ILE A 110 8.69 -20.04 -11.27
C ILE A 110 8.67 -21.57 -11.30
N PRO A 111 7.69 -22.19 -11.97
CA PRO A 111 7.65 -23.64 -12.10
C PRO A 111 8.73 -24.12 -13.09
N CYS A 112 9.46 -25.16 -12.68
CA CYS A 112 10.56 -25.74 -13.45
C CYS A 112 10.41 -27.25 -13.44
N LYS A 113 10.01 -27.86 -14.56
CA LYS A 113 9.90 -29.32 -14.66
C LYS A 113 11.30 -29.93 -14.75
N ILE A 114 11.67 -30.71 -13.74
CA ILE A 114 12.98 -31.37 -13.67
C ILE A 114 12.94 -32.66 -14.50
N PRO A 115 13.91 -32.87 -15.41
CA PRO A 115 13.99 -34.11 -16.17
C PRO A 115 14.15 -35.33 -15.29
N GLN A 116 13.56 -36.46 -15.70
CA GLN A 116 13.66 -37.75 -14.95
C GLN A 116 15.09 -38.30 -14.87
N THR A 117 15.99 -37.79 -15.72
CA THR A 117 17.40 -38.22 -15.78
C THR A 117 18.29 -37.49 -14.77
N TYR A 118 17.75 -36.45 -14.08
CA TYR A 118 18.55 -35.66 -13.16
C TYR A 118 18.64 -36.37 -11.78
N SER A 119 19.83 -36.32 -11.20
CA SER A 119 20.09 -36.80 -9.84
C SER A 119 21.32 -36.09 -9.26
N GLY A 120 21.31 -35.80 -7.97
CA GLY A 120 22.41 -35.10 -7.29
C GLY A 120 22.12 -33.64 -7.00
N ILE A 121 23.17 -32.84 -6.89
CA ILE A 121 23.08 -31.40 -6.57
C ILE A 121 23.11 -30.62 -7.86
N TYR A 122 22.18 -29.70 -7.98
CA TYR A 122 22.06 -28.74 -9.08
C TYR A 122 22.02 -27.33 -8.52
N TYR A 123 22.29 -26.37 -9.41
CA TYR A 123 22.20 -24.96 -9.08
C TYR A 123 21.16 -24.29 -9.97
N PHE A 124 20.56 -23.24 -9.49
CA PHE A 124 19.76 -22.34 -10.29
C PHE A 124 20.12 -20.89 -9.96
N ARG A 125 19.81 -20.01 -10.89
CA ARG A 125 19.74 -18.57 -10.66
C ARG A 125 18.55 -18.01 -11.39
N VAL A 126 18.08 -16.86 -10.98
CA VAL A 126 16.92 -16.17 -11.56
C VAL A 126 17.39 -14.86 -12.19
N GLY A 127 17.07 -14.66 -13.45
CA GLY A 127 17.21 -13.39 -14.13
C GLY A 127 15.93 -12.56 -14.04
N PHE A 128 16.06 -11.31 -13.67
CA PHE A 128 15.00 -10.33 -13.73
C PHE A 128 15.14 -9.48 -15.00
N TYR A 129 14.05 -9.40 -15.77
CA TYR A 129 13.97 -8.63 -17.01
C TYR A 129 12.92 -7.54 -16.85
N TYR A 130 13.26 -6.34 -17.26
CA TYR A 130 12.35 -5.21 -17.34
C TYR A 130 12.35 -4.67 -18.76
N LYS A 131 11.16 -4.52 -19.36
CA LYS A 131 10.99 -4.13 -20.78
C LYS A 131 11.85 -4.95 -21.74
N LYS A 132 11.90 -6.28 -21.51
CA LYS A 132 12.68 -7.28 -22.27
C LYS A 132 14.21 -7.15 -22.12
N GLN A 133 14.71 -6.21 -21.34
CA GLN A 133 16.13 -6.05 -21.04
C GLN A 133 16.43 -6.71 -19.71
N ARG A 134 17.49 -7.53 -19.65
CA ARG A 134 17.93 -8.13 -18.40
C ARG A 134 18.56 -7.09 -17.50
N ILE A 135 18.03 -6.95 -16.30
CA ILE A 135 18.48 -5.98 -15.29
C ILE A 135 19.50 -6.59 -14.33
N LEU A 136 19.19 -7.77 -13.81
CA LEU A 136 20.09 -8.46 -12.88
C LEU A 136 19.90 -9.98 -12.92
N TYR A 137 20.89 -10.67 -12.39
CA TYR A 137 20.79 -12.07 -11.96
C TYR A 137 20.88 -12.17 -10.44
N SER A 138 20.20 -13.18 -9.89
CA SER A 138 20.45 -13.62 -8.53
C SER A 138 21.83 -14.31 -8.38
N ASP A 139 22.25 -14.54 -7.17
CA ASP A 139 23.28 -15.50 -6.87
C ASP A 139 22.83 -16.92 -7.25
N TYR A 140 23.78 -17.86 -7.29
CA TYR A 140 23.50 -19.25 -7.50
C TYR A 140 22.99 -19.88 -6.20
N GLU A 141 21.77 -20.44 -6.28
CA GLU A 141 21.19 -21.26 -5.21
C GLU A 141 21.18 -22.72 -5.60
N SER A 142 21.39 -23.63 -4.65
CA SER A 142 21.44 -25.06 -4.90
C SER A 142 20.13 -25.76 -4.57
N PHE A 143 19.84 -26.84 -5.25
CA PHE A 143 18.79 -27.80 -4.91
C PHE A 143 19.25 -29.22 -5.21
N ARG A 144 18.62 -30.20 -4.54
CA ARG A 144 18.95 -31.60 -4.72
C ARG A 144 17.82 -32.34 -5.44
N VAL A 145 18.21 -33.15 -6.43
CA VAL A 145 17.31 -34.09 -7.14
C VAL A 145 17.58 -35.50 -6.68
N ASN A 146 16.56 -36.17 -6.16
CA ASN A 146 16.63 -37.56 -5.74
C ASN A 146 16.03 -38.48 -6.82
N PRO A 147 16.69 -39.59 -7.18
CA PRO A 147 16.16 -40.57 -8.14
C PRO A 147 15.05 -41.47 -7.59
N VAL A 148 14.85 -41.47 -6.29
CA VAL A 148 13.87 -42.32 -5.59
C VAL A 148 12.67 -41.45 -5.14
N PRO A 149 11.43 -41.97 -5.11
CA PRO A 149 10.28 -41.24 -4.58
C PRO A 149 10.57 -40.65 -3.22
N VAL A 150 10.59 -39.32 -3.11
CA VAL A 150 10.83 -38.63 -1.85
C VAL A 150 9.49 -38.31 -1.23
N VAL A 151 9.26 -38.75 -0.01
CA VAL A 151 8.12 -38.25 0.77
C VAL A 151 8.22 -36.72 0.87
N PRO A 152 7.17 -36.01 0.58
CA PRO A 152 7.16 -34.53 0.65
C PRO A 152 7.67 -34.07 2.01
N LYS A 153 8.75 -33.31 2.03
CA LYS A 153 9.29 -32.79 3.28
C LYS A 153 8.70 -31.39 3.53
N LEU A 154 8.41 -31.16 4.79
CA LEU A 154 8.15 -29.81 5.26
C LEU A 154 9.42 -28.97 5.06
N ARG A 155 9.33 -27.89 4.28
CA ARG A 155 10.40 -26.91 4.14
C ARG A 155 9.87 -25.55 4.51
N LEU A 156 10.36 -25.00 5.60
CA LEU A 156 9.98 -23.70 6.12
C LEU A 156 11.23 -22.83 6.25
N ALA A 157 11.08 -21.56 5.91
CA ALA A 157 12.02 -20.51 6.21
C ALA A 157 11.23 -19.34 6.81
N GLY A 158 11.86 -18.60 7.68
CA GLY A 158 11.15 -17.48 8.29
C GLY A 158 12.03 -16.66 9.21
N ASN A 159 11.40 -15.70 9.85
CA ASN A 159 12.03 -14.91 10.88
C ASN A 159 11.08 -14.69 12.07
N VAL A 160 11.68 -14.56 13.24
CA VAL A 160 11.06 -14.08 14.46
C VAL A 160 11.71 -12.75 14.78
N ILE A 161 10.89 -11.74 15.03
CA ILE A 161 11.35 -10.43 15.48
C ILE A 161 10.68 -10.13 16.80
N ALA A 162 11.45 -9.86 17.82
CA ALA A 162 11.00 -9.30 19.08
C ALA A 162 11.47 -7.86 19.20
N SER A 163 10.58 -6.94 19.54
CA SER A 163 10.94 -5.55 19.75
C SER A 163 10.31 -4.97 21.01
N TYR A 164 11.01 -4.03 21.59
CA TYR A 164 10.57 -3.24 22.73
C TYR A 164 10.86 -1.77 22.45
N ARG A 165 9.88 -0.91 22.71
CA ARG A 165 9.98 0.54 22.58
C ARG A 165 9.38 1.22 23.80
N ASN A 166 10.04 2.25 24.26
CA ASN A 166 9.54 3.11 25.35
C ASN A 166 9.98 4.56 25.13
N ASP A 167 9.35 5.50 25.81
CA ASP A 167 9.68 6.91 25.72
C ASP A 167 9.57 7.65 27.07
N SER A 168 10.27 8.79 27.15
CA SER A 168 10.29 9.62 28.33
C SER A 168 9.05 10.48 28.52
N GLN A 169 8.22 10.66 27.48
CA GLN A 169 6.98 11.46 27.57
C GLN A 169 5.94 10.81 28.50
N SER A 170 5.99 9.50 28.61
CA SER A 170 5.13 8.72 29.50
C SER A 170 5.78 8.38 30.83
N ASP A 171 6.86 9.07 31.23
CA ASP A 171 7.71 8.69 32.37
C ASP A 171 8.19 7.24 32.31
N TRP A 172 8.39 6.71 31.11
CA TRP A 172 8.76 5.31 30.86
C TRP A 172 7.72 4.27 31.28
N LYS A 173 6.46 4.69 31.51
CA LYS A 173 5.36 3.81 31.95
C LYS A 173 4.63 3.15 30.80
N ASN A 174 4.57 3.81 29.63
CA ASN A 174 3.87 3.32 28.46
C ASN A 174 4.86 2.68 27.47
N TYR A 175 5.13 1.42 27.67
CA TYR A 175 5.92 0.67 26.71
C TYR A 175 5.04 -0.02 25.66
N LEU A 176 5.64 -0.27 24.51
CA LEU A 176 5.10 -1.16 23.48
C LEU A 176 6.14 -2.25 23.20
N SER A 177 5.80 -3.49 23.46
CA SER A 177 6.58 -4.61 22.96
C SER A 177 5.76 -5.42 21.96
N ASN A 178 6.43 -6.02 21.01
CA ASN A 178 5.78 -6.87 20.02
C ASN A 178 6.67 -8.07 19.67
N ILE A 179 6.00 -9.13 19.26
CA ILE A 179 6.62 -10.31 18.66
C ILE A 179 5.95 -10.52 17.31
N SER A 180 6.75 -10.58 16.26
CA SER A 180 6.30 -10.97 14.93
C SER A 180 6.99 -12.27 14.51
N LEU A 181 6.21 -13.15 13.91
CA LEU A 181 6.67 -14.38 13.26
C LEU A 181 6.20 -14.31 11.81
N SER A 182 7.13 -14.48 10.89
CA SER A 182 6.80 -14.67 9.48
C SER A 182 7.47 -15.94 9.00
N VAL A 183 6.68 -16.86 8.48
CA VAL A 183 7.12 -18.16 7.97
C VAL A 183 6.57 -18.32 6.57
N LEU A 184 7.41 -18.74 5.66
CA LEU A 184 7.00 -19.13 4.33
C LEU A 184 7.68 -20.45 3.94
N GLY A 185 7.03 -21.21 3.10
CA GLY A 185 7.59 -22.48 2.68
C GLY A 185 6.60 -23.37 1.95
N THR A 186 6.78 -24.68 2.11
CA THR A 186 5.86 -25.66 1.57
C THR A 186 5.47 -26.69 2.61
N VAL A 187 4.19 -27.03 2.59
CA VAL A 187 3.59 -28.15 3.30
C VAL A 187 2.95 -29.04 2.23
N PHE A 188 3.31 -30.33 2.19
CA PHE A 188 2.85 -31.26 1.14
C PHE A 188 3.10 -30.73 -0.29
N ASN A 189 4.29 -30.18 -0.54
CA ASN A 189 4.68 -29.56 -1.82
C ASN A 189 3.82 -28.36 -2.26
N ARG A 190 3.06 -27.75 -1.35
CA ARG A 190 2.20 -26.61 -1.63
C ARG A 190 2.67 -25.40 -0.85
N ALA A 191 2.66 -24.23 -1.49
CA ALA A 191 3.08 -22.99 -0.87
C ALA A 191 2.26 -22.69 0.38
N THR A 192 2.94 -22.26 1.43
CA THR A 192 2.31 -21.93 2.71
C THR A 192 2.98 -20.69 3.28
N VAL A 193 2.17 -19.79 3.80
CA VAL A 193 2.62 -18.58 4.50
C VAL A 193 1.95 -18.54 5.86
N CYS A 194 2.69 -18.14 6.90
CA CYS A 194 2.14 -17.89 8.22
C CYS A 194 2.74 -16.59 8.78
N ASN A 195 1.89 -15.65 9.13
CA ASN A 195 2.27 -14.40 9.77
C ASN A 195 1.53 -14.27 11.10
N LEU A 196 2.28 -13.95 12.15
CA LEU A 196 1.75 -13.66 13.48
C LEU A 196 2.35 -12.34 13.95
N TYR A 197 1.52 -11.46 14.47
CA TYR A 197 1.97 -10.22 15.09
C TYR A 197 1.19 -9.97 16.38
N THR A 198 1.90 -9.81 17.49
CA THR A 198 1.32 -9.52 18.79
C THR A 198 1.82 -8.17 19.33
N ASN A 199 0.95 -7.44 19.99
CA ASN A 199 1.28 -6.26 20.76
C ASN A 199 1.13 -6.54 22.26
N HIS A 200 2.01 -5.97 23.06
CA HIS A 200 1.93 -5.98 24.50
C HIS A 200 2.15 -4.55 25.04
N THR A 201 1.18 -4.06 25.78
CA THR A 201 1.18 -2.74 26.41
C THR A 201 0.89 -2.89 27.91
N PRO A 202 1.17 -1.89 28.75
CA PRO A 202 0.86 -1.95 30.18
C PRO A 202 -0.60 -2.29 30.50
N ASP A 203 -1.54 -1.80 29.66
CA ASP A 203 -2.97 -1.96 29.87
C ASP A 203 -3.49 -3.30 29.37
N LYS A 204 -2.82 -3.91 28.40
CA LYS A 204 -3.18 -5.19 27.78
C LYS A 204 -2.04 -6.18 27.89
N LYS A 205 -2.27 -7.34 28.49
CA LYS A 205 -1.22 -8.35 28.69
C LYS A 205 -0.62 -8.83 27.36
N ILE A 206 -1.45 -9.27 26.43
CA ILE A 206 -1.08 -9.65 25.05
C ILE A 206 -2.28 -9.39 24.17
N ASP A 207 -2.08 -8.70 23.06
CA ASP A 207 -3.08 -8.46 22.04
C ASP A 207 -2.61 -9.11 20.73
N LEU A 208 -3.41 -10.04 20.21
CA LEU A 208 -3.15 -10.66 18.91
C LEU A 208 -3.61 -9.68 17.82
N TYR A 209 -2.67 -8.89 17.34
CA TYR A 209 -2.96 -7.83 16.37
C TYR A 209 -3.18 -8.36 14.95
N ASN A 210 -2.37 -9.34 14.54
CA ASN A 210 -2.51 -9.98 13.23
C ASN A 210 -2.15 -11.46 13.33
N LEU A 211 -2.97 -12.30 12.73
CA LEU A 211 -2.73 -13.71 12.49
C LEU A 211 -3.16 -14.03 11.07
N LEU A 212 -2.28 -14.55 10.25
CA LEU A 212 -2.62 -14.98 8.90
C LEU A 212 -1.89 -16.28 8.60
N PHE A 213 -2.65 -17.28 8.20
CA PHE A 213 -2.15 -18.55 7.66
C PHE A 213 -2.75 -18.74 6.28
N GLU A 214 -1.91 -19.01 5.29
CA GLU A 214 -2.31 -19.24 3.91
C GLU A 214 -1.71 -20.54 3.41
N TYR A 215 -2.53 -21.35 2.76
CA TYR A 215 -2.15 -22.58 2.08
C TYR A 215 -2.69 -22.55 0.65
N TYR A 216 -1.82 -22.73 -0.33
CA TYR A 216 -2.13 -22.64 -1.76
C TYR A 216 -2.00 -24.02 -2.42
N GLY A 217 -3.06 -24.84 -2.31
CA GLY A 217 -3.18 -26.10 -3.03
C GLY A 217 -3.69 -25.91 -4.46
N GLU A 218 -3.71 -26.99 -5.25
CA GLU A 218 -4.31 -26.97 -6.59
C GLU A 218 -5.83 -26.89 -6.52
N GLU A 219 -6.42 -27.73 -5.70
CA GLU A 219 -7.87 -27.83 -5.53
C GLU A 219 -8.38 -27.02 -4.33
N LEU A 220 -7.54 -26.87 -3.29
CA LEU A 220 -7.90 -26.18 -2.05
C LEU A 220 -6.91 -25.07 -1.76
N GLU A 221 -7.43 -23.86 -1.67
CA GLU A 221 -6.76 -22.71 -1.06
C GLU A 221 -7.43 -22.44 0.29
N LEU A 222 -6.65 -22.28 1.35
CA LEU A 222 -7.16 -22.05 2.69
C LEU A 222 -6.47 -20.86 3.33
N LEU A 223 -7.26 -19.85 3.67
CA LEU A 223 -6.80 -18.70 4.42
C LEU A 223 -7.47 -18.71 5.80
N VAL A 224 -6.68 -18.51 6.86
CA VAL A 224 -7.16 -18.50 8.24
C VAL A 224 -6.55 -17.32 8.98
N GLY A 225 -7.36 -16.57 9.70
CA GLY A 225 -6.94 -15.42 10.49
C GLY A 225 -7.44 -14.10 9.92
N ASP A 226 -6.59 -13.08 9.92
CA ASP A 226 -6.96 -11.74 9.45
C ASP A 226 -6.84 -11.67 7.93
N VAL A 227 -7.94 -11.98 7.26
CA VAL A 227 -8.06 -12.07 5.80
C VAL A 227 -8.84 -10.91 5.22
N MET A 228 -8.65 -10.63 3.93
CA MET A 228 -9.45 -9.69 3.16
C MET A 228 -10.16 -10.44 2.01
N PRO A 229 -11.27 -11.11 2.30
CA PRO A 229 -11.99 -11.87 1.29
C PRO A 229 -12.63 -10.93 0.26
N GLU A 230 -12.74 -11.42 -0.98
CA GLU A 230 -13.39 -10.70 -2.06
C GLU A 230 -14.30 -11.64 -2.85
N PHE A 231 -15.62 -11.33 -2.91
CA PHE A 231 -16.59 -12.00 -3.77
C PHE A 231 -16.97 -11.09 -4.95
N SER A 232 -17.65 -9.96 -4.64
CA SER A 232 -17.92 -8.91 -5.61
C SER A 232 -17.87 -7.55 -4.92
N ILE A 233 -17.75 -6.47 -5.70
CA ILE A 233 -17.73 -5.11 -5.16
C ILE A 233 -18.99 -4.73 -4.38
N LEU A 234 -20.11 -5.46 -4.55
CA LEU A 234 -21.38 -5.19 -3.90
C LEU A 234 -21.66 -6.09 -2.69
N THR A 235 -20.96 -7.21 -2.55
CA THR A 235 -21.23 -8.22 -1.50
C THR A 235 -20.14 -8.27 -0.44
N VAL A 236 -18.92 -8.72 -0.78
CA VAL A 236 -17.75 -8.71 0.10
C VAL A 236 -16.61 -8.04 -0.65
N ASN A 237 -16.17 -6.90 -0.15
CA ASN A 237 -15.06 -6.17 -0.75
C ASN A 237 -14.42 -5.22 0.25
N SER A 238 -13.09 -5.27 0.32
CA SER A 238 -12.27 -4.34 1.12
C SER A 238 -12.62 -4.30 2.62
N ILE A 239 -13.03 -5.44 3.19
CA ILE A 239 -13.28 -5.60 4.61
C ILE A 239 -12.28 -6.57 5.24
N GLY A 240 -11.55 -6.09 6.24
CA GLY A 240 -10.72 -6.97 7.08
C GLY A 240 -11.59 -7.85 7.96
N THR A 241 -11.32 -9.15 7.94
CA THR A 241 -12.15 -10.14 8.65
C THR A 241 -11.24 -11.16 9.30
N ARG A 242 -11.41 -11.43 10.58
CA ARG A 242 -10.78 -12.58 11.24
C ARG A 242 -11.63 -13.82 10.96
N ALA A 243 -11.17 -14.64 9.99
CA ALA A 243 -12.01 -15.66 9.38
C ALA A 243 -11.25 -16.93 9.00
N ILE A 244 -12.03 -17.95 8.69
CA ILE A 244 -11.62 -19.12 7.91
C ILE A 244 -12.25 -18.94 6.52
N TYR A 245 -11.40 -18.93 5.50
CA TYR A 245 -11.78 -18.68 4.11
C TYR A 245 -11.17 -19.75 3.19
N PRO A 246 -11.83 -20.92 3.04
CA PRO A 246 -11.46 -21.94 2.06
C PRO A 246 -12.03 -21.59 0.68
N VAL A 247 -11.22 -21.79 -0.35
CA VAL A 247 -11.61 -21.75 -1.77
C VAL A 247 -11.32 -23.11 -2.37
N TYR A 248 -12.35 -23.79 -2.82
CA TYR A 248 -12.26 -25.11 -3.40
C TYR A 248 -12.51 -25.08 -4.90
N ARG A 249 -11.59 -25.64 -5.69
CA ARG A 249 -11.59 -25.59 -7.15
C ARG A 249 -11.72 -27.00 -7.73
N ILE A 250 -12.82 -27.25 -8.45
CA ILE A 250 -13.04 -28.52 -9.15
C ILE A 250 -13.45 -28.23 -10.59
N GLY A 251 -12.57 -28.51 -11.54
CA GLY A 251 -12.84 -28.27 -12.95
C GLY A 251 -13.14 -26.81 -13.24
N ILE A 252 -14.40 -26.51 -13.63
CA ILE A 252 -14.86 -25.15 -13.93
C ILE A 252 -15.46 -24.43 -12.72
N PHE A 253 -15.64 -25.13 -11.60
CA PHE A 253 -16.31 -24.63 -10.39
C PHE A 253 -15.29 -24.15 -9.36
N ASN A 254 -15.54 -23.00 -8.76
CA ASN A 254 -14.79 -22.48 -7.61
C ASN A 254 -15.79 -22.10 -6.52
N THR A 255 -15.79 -22.86 -5.44
CA THR A 255 -16.62 -22.61 -4.26
C THR A 255 -15.80 -21.95 -3.18
N SER A 256 -16.21 -20.76 -2.74
CA SER A 256 -15.59 -20.02 -1.65
C SER A 256 -16.53 -19.98 -0.46
N LEU A 257 -16.02 -20.30 0.74
CA LEU A 257 -16.75 -20.16 2.00
C LEU A 257 -16.08 -19.12 2.87
N LEU A 258 -16.85 -18.35 3.60
CA LEU A 258 -16.36 -17.33 4.52
C LEU A 258 -17.07 -17.48 5.86
N LEU A 259 -16.31 -17.72 6.93
CA LEU A 259 -16.81 -17.82 8.30
C LEU A 259 -15.90 -17.00 9.20
N GLY A 260 -16.41 -15.91 9.78
CA GLY A 260 -15.52 -15.04 10.55
C GLY A 260 -16.22 -13.94 11.33
N GLN A 261 -15.39 -13.03 11.84
CA GLN A 261 -15.76 -11.88 12.63
C GLN A 261 -15.21 -10.61 11.99
N THR A 262 -16.08 -9.64 11.70
CA THR A 262 -15.72 -8.35 11.08
C THR A 262 -15.56 -7.23 12.10
N VAL A 263 -16.20 -7.34 13.26
CA VAL A 263 -16.14 -6.37 14.34
C VAL A 263 -15.89 -7.11 15.66
N GLU A 264 -14.86 -6.69 16.39
CA GLU A 264 -14.61 -7.19 17.74
C GLU A 264 -15.57 -6.56 18.73
N GLY A 265 -16.17 -7.39 19.60
CA GLY A 265 -17.03 -6.91 20.68
C GLY A 265 -16.22 -6.17 21.75
N LYS A 266 -16.71 -5.01 22.20
CA LYS A 266 -16.10 -4.23 23.27
C LYS A 266 -17.15 -3.85 24.30
N GLU A 267 -16.83 -4.06 25.58
CA GLU A 267 -17.66 -3.55 26.65
C GLU A 267 -17.61 -2.03 26.68
N GLY A 268 -18.72 -1.40 26.99
CA GLY A 268 -18.77 0.03 27.24
C GLY A 268 -18.32 0.39 28.68
N SER A 269 -18.11 1.67 28.92
CA SER A 269 -17.81 2.23 30.22
C SER A 269 -18.73 3.43 30.53
N GLU A 270 -18.49 4.12 31.62
CA GLU A 270 -19.20 5.37 31.90
C GLU A 270 -18.86 6.51 30.92
N THR A 271 -17.78 6.37 30.16
CA THR A 271 -17.26 7.41 29.27
C THR A 271 -17.29 7.03 27.78
N TYR A 272 -17.45 5.76 27.44
CA TYR A 272 -17.52 5.32 26.05
C TYR A 272 -18.55 4.22 25.83
N ILE A 273 -19.04 4.16 24.59
CA ILE A 273 -20.07 3.22 24.15
C ILE A 273 -19.38 1.95 23.68
N GLY A 274 -19.87 0.78 24.11
CA GLY A 274 -19.42 -0.53 23.66
C GLY A 274 -19.83 -0.84 22.22
N THR A 275 -19.40 -1.98 21.72
CA THR A 275 -19.77 -2.49 20.37
C THR A 275 -20.11 -3.97 20.45
N TYR A 276 -21.15 -4.38 19.70
CA TYR A 276 -21.43 -5.81 19.50
C TYR A 276 -20.36 -6.45 18.65
N PRO A 277 -19.93 -7.69 18.94
CA PRO A 277 -19.19 -8.48 17.96
C PRO A 277 -20.08 -8.77 16.77
N ARG A 278 -19.54 -8.63 15.56
CA ARG A 278 -20.26 -8.91 14.33
C ARG A 278 -19.63 -10.08 13.60
N TYR A 279 -20.42 -11.09 13.34
CA TYR A 279 -20.04 -12.28 12.60
C TYR A 279 -20.50 -12.19 11.15
N ILE A 280 -19.67 -12.75 10.25
CA ILE A 280 -19.94 -12.85 8.81
C ILE A 280 -19.98 -14.32 8.41
N TYR A 281 -20.93 -14.65 7.58
CA TYR A 281 -21.08 -15.94 6.92
C TYR A 281 -21.27 -15.67 5.44
N GLY A 282 -20.47 -16.32 4.59
CA GLY A 282 -20.53 -16.08 3.16
C GLY A 282 -20.28 -17.35 2.37
N ILE A 283 -20.92 -17.45 1.21
CA ILE A 283 -20.67 -18.45 0.19
C ILE A 283 -20.66 -17.79 -1.17
N GLU A 284 -19.68 -18.13 -2.00
CA GLU A 284 -19.67 -17.79 -3.41
C GLU A 284 -19.46 -19.06 -4.22
N GLU A 285 -20.25 -19.23 -5.26
CA GLU A 285 -20.04 -20.20 -6.32
C GLU A 285 -19.69 -19.47 -7.60
N LYS A 286 -18.51 -19.73 -8.16
CA LYS A 286 -18.01 -19.14 -9.39
C LYS A 286 -17.77 -20.21 -10.44
N ILE A 287 -18.31 -20.00 -11.63
CA ILE A 287 -18.16 -20.88 -12.78
C ILE A 287 -17.29 -20.18 -13.81
N THR A 288 -16.21 -20.84 -14.22
CA THR A 288 -15.33 -20.36 -15.28
C THR A 288 -15.70 -21.03 -16.59
N LEU A 289 -16.12 -20.21 -17.55
CA LEU A 289 -16.57 -20.61 -18.88
C LEU A 289 -15.49 -20.28 -19.93
N PRO A 290 -15.58 -20.80 -21.16
CA PRO A 290 -14.71 -20.39 -22.28
C PRO A 290 -14.76 -18.87 -22.52
N PHE A 291 -13.77 -18.36 -23.26
CA PHE A 291 -13.63 -16.94 -23.62
C PHE A 291 -13.43 -16.00 -22.42
N ASP A 292 -12.65 -16.43 -21.41
CA ASP A 292 -12.37 -15.64 -20.20
C ASP A 292 -13.66 -15.13 -19.52
N THR A 293 -14.73 -15.94 -19.58
CA THR A 293 -16.02 -15.61 -18.99
C THR A 293 -16.14 -16.28 -17.63
N THR A 294 -16.53 -15.51 -16.60
CA THR A 294 -16.87 -16.06 -15.30
C THR A 294 -18.26 -15.57 -14.89
N VAL A 295 -19.01 -16.44 -14.25
CA VAL A 295 -20.30 -16.13 -13.63
C VAL A 295 -20.24 -16.56 -12.19
N SER A 296 -20.57 -15.67 -11.26
CA SER A 296 -20.66 -16.05 -9.85
C SER A 296 -21.97 -15.60 -9.22
N VAL A 297 -22.38 -16.36 -8.21
CA VAL A 297 -23.48 -16.04 -7.30
C VAL A 297 -22.95 -16.14 -5.88
N SER A 298 -23.23 -15.14 -5.07
CA SER A 298 -22.76 -15.09 -3.69
C SER A 298 -23.89 -14.69 -2.74
N TYR A 299 -23.88 -15.29 -1.55
CA TYR A 299 -24.72 -14.88 -0.44
C TYR A 299 -23.88 -14.59 0.78
N VAL A 300 -24.12 -13.46 1.42
CA VAL A 300 -23.37 -13.01 2.59
C VAL A 300 -24.34 -12.53 3.65
N GLN A 301 -24.12 -12.95 4.89
CA GLN A 301 -24.89 -12.51 6.04
C GLN A 301 -23.99 -11.99 7.14
N ASN A 302 -24.30 -10.84 7.68
CA ASN A 302 -23.69 -10.22 8.84
C ASN A 302 -24.70 -10.13 9.98
N ASN A 303 -24.33 -10.61 11.18
CA ASN A 303 -25.16 -10.57 12.37
C ASN A 303 -24.35 -10.09 13.56
N ASP A 304 -24.91 -9.14 14.29
CA ASP A 304 -24.42 -8.79 15.61
C ASP A 304 -24.84 -9.85 16.63
N ASP A 305 -23.94 -10.16 17.58
CA ASP A 305 -24.21 -11.13 18.64
C ASP A 305 -24.85 -10.44 19.85
N GLU A 306 -26.16 -10.61 19.96
CA GLU A 306 -26.97 -10.06 21.06
C GLU A 306 -26.53 -10.58 22.44
N SER A 307 -26.01 -11.81 22.52
CA SER A 307 -25.65 -12.44 23.77
C SER A 307 -24.43 -11.79 24.44
N PHE A 308 -23.62 -11.04 23.71
CA PHE A 308 -22.39 -10.44 24.20
C PHE A 308 -22.59 -9.53 25.41
N PHE A 309 -23.70 -8.80 25.48
CA PHE A 309 -23.98 -7.86 26.55
C PHE A 309 -24.91 -8.39 27.66
N VAL A 310 -25.22 -9.66 27.70
CA VAL A 310 -26.13 -10.22 28.73
C VAL A 310 -25.64 -9.90 30.15
N ASN A 311 -24.30 -9.85 30.39
CA ASN A 311 -23.71 -9.53 31.68
C ASN A 311 -22.66 -8.40 31.61
N LYS A 312 -22.73 -7.53 30.59
CA LYS A 312 -21.74 -6.49 30.32
C LYS A 312 -22.39 -5.12 30.19
N LYS A 313 -21.61 -4.05 30.43
CA LYS A 313 -22.12 -2.69 30.28
C LYS A 313 -22.14 -2.26 28.82
N TYR A 314 -23.23 -1.62 28.40
CA TYR A 314 -23.35 -1.02 27.05
C TYR A 314 -22.57 0.29 26.90
N GLY A 315 -22.50 1.10 27.96
CA GLY A 315 -21.93 2.44 27.94
C GLY A 315 -22.50 3.33 29.02
N PRO A 316 -22.43 4.65 28.85
CA PRO A 316 -23.06 5.63 29.77
C PRO A 316 -24.54 5.34 29.98
N PRO A 317 -25.13 5.77 31.13
CA PRO A 317 -26.56 5.59 31.41
C PRO A 317 -27.43 6.13 30.27
N GLY A 318 -28.43 5.35 29.85
CA GLY A 318 -29.33 5.71 28.73
C GLY A 318 -28.81 5.38 27.35
N THR A 319 -27.63 4.78 27.21
CA THR A 319 -27.08 4.34 25.92
C THR A 319 -27.90 3.17 25.38
N VAL A 320 -28.28 3.26 24.11
CA VAL A 320 -28.87 2.17 23.33
C VAL A 320 -27.98 1.86 22.15
N LEU A 321 -27.62 0.59 21.98
CA LEU A 321 -26.79 0.11 20.87
C LEU A 321 -27.68 -0.50 19.78
N PRO A 322 -27.48 -0.15 18.50
CA PRO A 322 -28.17 -0.82 17.41
C PRO A 322 -27.68 -2.25 17.27
N LEU A 323 -28.62 -3.19 17.26
CA LEU A 323 -28.38 -4.59 16.90
C LEU A 323 -28.66 -4.76 15.41
N VAL A 324 -27.64 -5.05 14.63
CA VAL A 324 -27.70 -5.00 13.17
C VAL A 324 -27.69 -6.41 12.57
N ARG A 325 -28.56 -6.63 11.57
CA ARG A 325 -28.55 -7.81 10.69
C ARG A 325 -28.57 -7.34 9.25
N ASN A 326 -27.71 -7.94 8.41
CA ASN A 326 -27.64 -7.60 6.99
C ASN A 326 -27.33 -8.84 6.16
N GLY A 327 -28.24 -9.17 5.24
CA GLY A 327 -28.05 -10.21 4.25
C GLY A 327 -27.91 -9.59 2.86
N VAL A 328 -26.96 -10.05 2.05
CA VAL A 328 -26.76 -9.58 0.68
C VAL A 328 -26.63 -10.79 -0.25
N LEU A 329 -27.50 -10.84 -1.25
CA LEU A 329 -27.44 -11.79 -2.37
C LEU A 329 -26.90 -11.04 -3.58
N GLY A 330 -25.82 -11.53 -4.17
CA GLY A 330 -25.16 -10.92 -5.31
C GLY A 330 -24.92 -11.88 -6.46
N SER A 331 -24.79 -11.33 -7.65
CA SER A 331 -24.30 -12.02 -8.84
C SER A 331 -23.26 -11.15 -9.54
N ASN A 332 -22.27 -11.79 -10.12
CA ASN A 332 -21.25 -11.14 -10.93
C ASN A 332 -21.08 -11.89 -12.23
N ILE A 333 -20.94 -11.16 -13.32
CA ILE A 333 -20.57 -11.69 -14.63
C ILE A 333 -19.33 -10.93 -15.10
N THR A 334 -18.27 -11.64 -15.40
CA THR A 334 -17.09 -11.10 -16.07
C THR A 334 -17.01 -11.71 -17.47
N PHE A 335 -16.80 -10.88 -18.46
CA PHE A 335 -16.74 -11.31 -19.85
C PHE A 335 -15.54 -10.67 -20.56
N GLY A 336 -14.62 -11.52 -21.03
CA GLY A 336 -13.46 -11.11 -21.84
C GLY A 336 -13.79 -11.10 -23.33
N MET A 337 -13.50 -10.00 -24.02
CA MET A 337 -13.73 -9.87 -25.47
C MET A 337 -12.42 -9.49 -26.18
N PHE A 338 -12.03 -10.31 -27.18
CA PHE A 338 -10.90 -10.05 -28.09
C PHE A 338 -9.55 -9.71 -27.43
N LYS A 339 -9.26 -10.19 -26.21
CA LYS A 339 -8.03 -9.92 -25.45
C LYS A 339 -7.75 -8.43 -25.15
N PHE A 340 -8.57 -7.50 -25.63
CA PHE A 340 -8.41 -6.07 -25.42
C PHE A 340 -9.50 -5.43 -24.57
N ALA A 341 -10.60 -6.15 -24.30
CA ALA A 341 -11.69 -5.64 -23.48
C ALA A 341 -12.17 -6.68 -22.47
N THR A 342 -12.39 -6.25 -21.23
CA THR A 342 -13.04 -7.05 -20.19
C THR A 342 -14.18 -6.23 -19.61
N PHE A 343 -15.36 -6.82 -19.55
CA PHE A 343 -16.56 -6.23 -18.99
C PHE A 343 -16.95 -6.95 -17.71
N TYR A 344 -17.44 -6.21 -16.74
CA TYR A 344 -17.93 -6.73 -15.47
C TYR A 344 -19.31 -6.17 -15.22
N PHE A 345 -20.22 -7.04 -14.84
CA PHE A 345 -21.54 -6.68 -14.39
C PHE A 345 -21.77 -7.27 -13.01
N ASP A 346 -22.05 -6.43 -12.03
CA ASP A 346 -22.40 -6.83 -10.67
C ASP A 346 -23.84 -6.38 -10.38
N TYR A 347 -24.59 -7.25 -9.75
CA TYR A 347 -25.94 -6.95 -9.23
C TYR A 347 -26.07 -7.53 -7.83
N ALA A 348 -26.66 -6.78 -6.91
CA ALA A 348 -26.92 -7.27 -5.57
C ALA A 348 -28.25 -6.74 -5.01
N ILE A 349 -28.88 -7.57 -4.17
CA ILE A 349 -30.02 -7.23 -3.35
C ILE A 349 -29.59 -7.35 -1.89
N SER A 350 -29.78 -6.29 -1.12
CA SER A 350 -29.52 -6.27 0.32
C SER A 350 -30.83 -6.29 1.11
N LYS A 351 -30.79 -6.99 2.22
CA LYS A 351 -31.84 -6.99 3.25
C LYS A 351 -31.18 -6.53 4.56
N TYR A 352 -31.64 -5.41 5.09
CA TYR A 352 -31.06 -4.76 6.27
C TYR A 352 -32.12 -4.56 7.34
N LYS A 353 -31.72 -4.73 8.59
CA LYS A 353 -32.52 -4.45 9.77
C LYS A 353 -31.63 -3.97 10.91
N ASP A 354 -32.11 -2.99 11.66
CA ASP A 354 -31.59 -2.66 12.99
C ASP A 354 -32.75 -2.50 13.98
N ASN A 355 -32.49 -2.58 15.27
CA ASN A 355 -33.52 -2.51 16.31
C ASN A 355 -33.87 -1.08 16.74
N LEU A 356 -33.26 -0.04 16.16
CA LEU A 356 -33.48 1.36 16.53
C LEU A 356 -34.18 2.16 15.44
N THR A 357 -33.66 2.09 14.22
CA THR A 357 -34.12 2.94 13.11
C THR A 357 -35.02 2.21 12.12
N VAL A 358 -34.86 0.88 12.04
CA VAL A 358 -35.52 0.03 11.03
C VAL A 358 -36.12 -1.19 11.72
N ALA A 359 -37.35 -1.07 12.21
CA ALA A 359 -38.05 -2.15 12.92
C ALA A 359 -38.36 -3.36 12.00
N ASN A 360 -38.60 -3.12 10.69
CA ASN A 360 -38.84 -4.14 9.68
C ASN A 360 -37.65 -4.25 8.73
N ASP A 361 -37.54 -5.43 8.11
CA ASP A 361 -36.50 -5.65 7.07
C ASP A 361 -36.71 -4.69 5.89
N VAL A 362 -35.67 -3.94 5.54
CA VAL A 362 -35.66 -3.08 4.36
C VAL A 362 -34.86 -3.74 3.26
N THR A 363 -35.49 -3.86 2.09
CA THR A 363 -34.86 -4.47 0.92
C THR A 363 -34.54 -3.40 -0.12
N SER A 364 -33.30 -3.42 -0.65
CA SER A 364 -32.87 -2.51 -1.70
C SER A 364 -31.85 -3.17 -2.61
N SER A 365 -31.60 -2.59 -3.78
CA SER A 365 -30.68 -3.15 -4.77
C SER A 365 -29.58 -2.17 -5.16
N ALA A 366 -28.50 -2.73 -5.67
CA ALA A 366 -27.39 -2.00 -6.29
C ALA A 366 -26.90 -2.76 -7.53
N TYR A 367 -26.31 -2.03 -8.47
CA TYR A 367 -25.65 -2.65 -9.62
C TYR A 367 -24.43 -1.83 -10.07
N SER A 368 -23.50 -2.52 -10.70
CA SER A 368 -22.28 -1.91 -11.25
C SER A 368 -21.99 -2.44 -12.63
N LEU A 369 -21.55 -1.55 -13.49
CA LEU A 369 -21.00 -1.85 -14.80
C LEU A 369 -19.56 -1.34 -14.85
N ARG A 370 -18.61 -2.19 -15.20
CA ARG A 370 -17.21 -1.82 -15.38
C ARG A 370 -16.74 -2.32 -16.74
N ALA A 371 -15.84 -1.57 -17.36
CA ALA A 371 -15.17 -1.97 -18.59
C ALA A 371 -13.69 -1.61 -18.51
N ASP A 372 -12.84 -2.58 -18.76
CA ASP A 372 -11.39 -2.42 -18.86
C ASP A 372 -10.97 -2.62 -20.32
N LEU A 373 -10.52 -1.55 -20.98
CA LEU A 373 -10.13 -1.54 -22.39
C LEU A 373 -8.62 -1.36 -22.51
N ARG A 374 -7.95 -2.25 -23.21
CA ARG A 374 -6.51 -2.21 -23.50
C ARG A 374 -6.30 -2.03 -25.00
N ILE A 375 -6.11 -0.81 -25.43
CA ILE A 375 -6.01 -0.43 -26.84
C ILE A 375 -4.59 0.02 -27.20
N LEU A 376 -4.36 0.31 -28.47
CA LEU A 376 -3.06 0.75 -29.00
C LEU A 376 -1.90 -0.20 -28.62
N GLN A 377 -2.09 -1.52 -28.83
CA GLN A 377 -1.11 -2.54 -28.43
C GLN A 377 -0.76 -2.48 -26.93
N GLN A 378 -1.77 -2.29 -26.08
CA GLN A 378 -1.68 -2.17 -24.62
C GLN A 378 -1.01 -0.89 -24.10
N LYS A 379 -0.70 0.07 -24.97
CA LYS A 379 -0.16 1.37 -24.55
C LYS A 379 -1.19 2.27 -23.90
N MET A 380 -2.47 2.02 -24.14
CA MET A 380 -3.56 2.78 -23.54
C MET A 380 -4.52 1.85 -22.82
N ASN A 381 -4.69 2.11 -21.53
CA ASN A 381 -5.65 1.40 -20.68
C ASN A 381 -6.74 2.39 -20.25
N ILE A 382 -7.98 2.06 -20.56
CA ILE A 382 -9.16 2.84 -20.18
C ILE A 382 -10.00 1.96 -19.28
N LYS A 383 -10.31 2.45 -18.08
CA LYS A 383 -11.24 1.83 -17.15
C LYS A 383 -12.43 2.74 -16.97
N PHE A 384 -13.59 2.20 -17.21
CA PHE A 384 -14.86 2.85 -16.93
C PHE A 384 -15.60 2.08 -15.84
N LYS A 385 -16.23 2.80 -14.92
CA LYS A 385 -17.11 2.22 -13.90
C LYS A 385 -18.34 3.11 -13.73
N TYR A 386 -19.48 2.45 -13.71
CA TYR A 386 -20.76 2.99 -13.28
C TYR A 386 -21.25 2.17 -12.08
N LEU A 387 -21.61 2.82 -10.99
CA LEU A 387 -22.14 2.19 -9.79
C LEU A 387 -23.39 2.94 -9.34
N TYR A 388 -24.49 2.21 -9.22
CA TYR A 388 -25.73 2.67 -8.63
C TYR A 388 -26.00 1.90 -7.34
N ALA A 389 -26.26 2.60 -6.25
CA ALA A 389 -26.73 2.03 -5.00
C ALA A 389 -28.05 2.68 -4.60
N GLY A 390 -29.08 1.89 -4.46
CA GLY A 390 -30.42 2.34 -4.09
C GLY A 390 -30.45 2.99 -2.71
N LYS A 391 -31.55 3.70 -2.42
CA LYS A 391 -31.76 4.52 -1.22
C LYS A 391 -31.39 3.82 0.10
N ASP A 392 -31.76 2.56 0.23
CA ASP A 392 -31.61 1.79 1.45
C ASP A 392 -30.63 0.61 1.28
N PHE A 393 -29.90 0.56 0.15
CA PHE A 393 -28.92 -0.49 -0.07
C PHE A 393 -27.81 -0.43 0.97
N THR A 394 -27.63 -1.51 1.71
CA THR A 394 -26.60 -1.61 2.72
C THR A 394 -25.87 -2.94 2.59
N SER A 395 -24.56 -2.90 2.43
CA SER A 395 -23.70 -4.08 2.49
C SER A 395 -22.61 -3.82 3.54
N LEU A 396 -22.76 -4.43 4.71
CA LEU A 396 -21.80 -4.28 5.80
C LEU A 396 -20.44 -4.92 5.47
N SER A 397 -20.42 -5.85 4.52
CA SER A 397 -19.21 -6.52 4.03
C SER A 397 -18.59 -5.79 2.81
N SER A 398 -19.23 -4.73 2.30
CA SER A 398 -18.67 -3.86 1.27
C SER A 398 -18.88 -2.39 1.64
N PRO A 399 -18.16 -1.88 2.63
CA PRO A 399 -18.38 -0.55 3.20
C PRO A 399 -18.06 0.59 2.24
N SER A 400 -17.36 0.31 1.14
CA SER A 400 -17.08 1.29 0.07
C SER A 400 -18.32 1.64 -0.76
N VAL A 401 -19.36 0.84 -0.72
CA VAL A 401 -20.63 1.10 -1.42
C VAL A 401 -21.51 1.98 -0.55
N VAL A 402 -21.59 3.24 -0.91
CA VAL A 402 -22.44 4.23 -0.21
C VAL A 402 -23.84 4.16 -0.78
N LYS A 403 -24.83 4.00 0.09
CA LYS A 403 -26.26 3.96 -0.27
C LYS A 403 -26.74 5.31 -0.81
N ASP A 404 -27.81 5.27 -1.59
CA ASP A 404 -28.47 6.43 -2.19
C ASP A 404 -27.50 7.27 -3.05
N ARG A 405 -26.62 6.57 -3.80
CA ARG A 405 -25.54 7.19 -4.58
C ARG A 405 -25.44 6.59 -5.97
N VAL A 406 -25.15 7.46 -6.94
CA VAL A 406 -24.63 7.07 -8.25
C VAL A 406 -23.21 7.55 -8.42
N THR A 407 -22.34 6.71 -8.97
CA THR A 407 -20.92 7.02 -9.21
C THR A 407 -20.54 6.68 -10.63
N TYR A 408 -19.80 7.59 -11.27
CA TYR A 408 -19.14 7.41 -12.56
C TYR A 408 -17.65 7.57 -12.38
N GLU A 409 -16.85 6.65 -12.90
CA GLU A 409 -15.40 6.72 -12.89
C GLU A 409 -14.87 6.46 -14.29
N LEU A 410 -13.94 7.30 -14.73
CA LEU A 410 -13.17 7.10 -15.96
C LEU A 410 -11.68 7.27 -15.61
N LEU A 411 -10.92 6.20 -15.76
CA LEU A 411 -9.48 6.21 -15.57
C LEU A 411 -8.82 5.87 -16.90
N THR A 412 -7.86 6.67 -17.32
CA THR A 412 -7.13 6.45 -18.55
C THR A 412 -5.64 6.56 -18.30
N ASN A 413 -4.89 5.53 -18.64
CA ASN A 413 -3.43 5.53 -18.62
C ASN A 413 -2.94 5.38 -20.06
N TYR A 414 -2.12 6.32 -20.53
CA TYR A 414 -1.53 6.28 -21.84
C TYR A 414 -0.01 6.35 -21.77
N THR A 415 0.65 5.30 -22.24
CA THR A 415 2.10 5.28 -22.40
C THR A 415 2.46 5.92 -23.74
N LEU A 416 3.12 7.06 -23.67
CA LEU A 416 3.53 7.82 -24.85
C LEU A 416 4.53 7.03 -25.71
N PRO A 417 4.48 7.20 -27.05
CA PRO A 417 5.42 6.52 -27.94
C PRO A 417 6.86 6.98 -27.70
N VAL A 418 7.82 6.18 -28.16
CA VAL A 418 9.27 6.50 -28.11
C VAL A 418 9.79 6.72 -26.68
N ARG A 419 9.17 6.08 -25.66
CA ARG A 419 9.54 6.23 -24.23
C ARG A 419 9.46 7.68 -23.72
N LEU A 420 8.62 8.51 -24.31
CA LEU A 420 8.42 9.90 -23.90
C LEU A 420 7.74 10.04 -22.52
N GLY A 421 7.24 8.93 -21.95
CA GLY A 421 6.62 8.93 -20.62
C GLY A 421 5.19 8.41 -20.62
N ASN A 422 4.40 8.89 -19.65
CA ASN A 422 3.00 8.49 -19.48
C ASN A 422 2.10 9.69 -19.20
N LEU A 423 0.83 9.50 -19.53
CA LEU A 423 -0.25 10.44 -19.25
C LEU A 423 -1.38 9.68 -18.55
N ASN A 424 -1.81 10.19 -17.40
CA ASN A 424 -2.90 9.63 -16.62
C ASN A 424 -4.01 10.65 -16.49
N LEU A 425 -5.21 10.27 -16.90
CA LEU A 425 -6.44 11.04 -16.72
C LEU A 425 -7.37 10.26 -15.80
N SER A 426 -7.89 10.92 -14.77
CA SER A 426 -8.91 10.37 -13.87
C SER A 426 -10.05 11.35 -13.78
N TYR A 427 -11.27 10.87 -14.01
CA TYR A 427 -12.50 11.60 -13.75
C TYR A 427 -13.41 10.75 -12.89
N ILE A 428 -13.82 11.29 -11.74
CA ILE A 428 -14.74 10.64 -10.82
C ILE A 428 -15.86 11.63 -10.54
N GLN A 429 -17.10 11.17 -10.70
CA GLN A 429 -18.27 11.93 -10.31
C GLN A 429 -19.19 11.06 -9.49
N TYR A 430 -19.68 11.59 -8.38
CA TYR A 430 -20.76 10.96 -7.67
C TYR A 430 -21.83 11.96 -7.22
N ARG A 431 -23.05 11.47 -7.16
CA ARG A 431 -24.21 12.21 -6.68
C ARG A 431 -24.88 11.40 -5.57
N ASP A 432 -25.03 12.04 -4.43
CA ASP A 432 -25.74 11.51 -3.27
C ASP A 432 -27.21 11.94 -3.28
N ASN A 433 -28.02 11.27 -2.46
CA ASN A 433 -29.44 11.55 -2.30
C ASN A 433 -30.18 11.51 -3.66
N ILE A 434 -29.91 10.47 -4.45
CA ILE A 434 -30.56 10.27 -5.76
C ILE A 434 -32.06 9.99 -5.63
N SER A 435 -32.51 9.60 -4.45
CA SER A 435 -33.94 9.41 -4.11
C SER A 435 -34.65 10.72 -3.70
N GLU A 436 -33.94 11.86 -3.75
CA GLU A 436 -34.49 13.20 -3.50
C GLU A 436 -35.19 13.36 -2.13
N GLN A 437 -34.62 12.79 -1.07
CA GLN A 437 -35.12 12.95 0.29
C GLN A 437 -34.98 14.42 0.73
N ARG A 438 -36.09 15.06 1.09
CA ARG A 438 -36.16 16.51 1.39
C ARG A 438 -35.33 16.95 2.58
N ASP A 439 -35.09 16.06 3.52
CA ASP A 439 -34.32 16.27 4.74
C ASP A 439 -32.82 16.01 4.59
N LYS A 440 -32.38 15.62 3.39
CA LYS A 440 -30.97 15.34 3.10
C LYS A 440 -30.40 16.27 2.05
N ILE A 441 -29.13 16.59 2.22
CA ILE A 441 -28.35 17.35 1.24
C ILE A 441 -28.10 16.47 0.01
N SER A 442 -28.32 17.00 -1.18
CA SER A 442 -28.00 16.37 -2.45
C SER A 442 -26.66 16.87 -2.95
N THR A 443 -25.60 16.14 -2.68
CA THR A 443 -24.25 16.55 -3.06
C THR A 443 -23.83 15.97 -4.40
N LEU A 444 -23.43 16.84 -5.34
CA LEU A 444 -22.70 16.46 -6.54
C LEU A 444 -21.21 16.74 -6.33
N GLN A 445 -20.40 15.71 -6.33
CA GLN A 445 -18.94 15.85 -6.29
C GLN A 445 -18.31 15.40 -7.59
N GLN A 446 -17.35 16.19 -8.08
CA GLN A 446 -16.61 15.96 -9.31
C GLN A 446 -15.12 16.08 -9.03
N ILE A 447 -14.35 15.07 -9.40
CA ILE A 447 -12.90 15.05 -9.26
C ILE A 447 -12.30 14.79 -10.64
N LEU A 448 -11.55 15.75 -11.16
CA LEU A 448 -10.77 15.61 -12.38
C LEU A 448 -9.30 15.67 -12.02
N SER A 449 -8.52 14.71 -12.47
CA SER A 449 -7.06 14.71 -12.28
C SER A 449 -6.35 14.36 -13.59
N LEU A 450 -5.35 15.17 -13.93
CA LEU A 450 -4.47 14.96 -15.05
C LEU A 450 -3.03 14.96 -14.55
N ASN A 451 -2.33 13.85 -14.77
CA ASN A 451 -0.95 13.69 -14.34
C ASN A 451 -0.10 13.20 -15.52
N SER A 452 1.07 13.75 -15.67
CA SER A 452 2.02 13.31 -16.68
C SER A 452 3.43 13.17 -16.12
N SER A 453 4.14 12.19 -16.59
CA SER A 453 5.59 12.08 -16.42
C SER A 453 6.21 12.01 -17.82
N LEU A 454 7.14 12.91 -18.11
CA LEU A 454 7.73 13.07 -19.44
C LEU A 454 9.24 12.87 -19.33
N THR A 455 9.76 11.93 -20.09
CA THR A 455 11.19 11.70 -20.26
C THR A 455 11.57 12.14 -21.68
N ILE A 456 12.06 13.35 -21.80
CA ILE A 456 12.54 13.86 -23.08
C ILE A 456 14.02 13.53 -23.19
N TRP A 457 14.46 12.99 -24.32
CA TRP A 457 15.84 12.54 -24.54
C TRP A 457 16.87 13.55 -24.02
N LYS A 458 17.76 13.10 -23.12
CA LYS A 458 18.82 13.87 -22.42
C LYS A 458 18.31 14.95 -21.46
N LEU A 459 17.00 15.09 -21.26
CA LEU A 459 16.46 16.01 -20.27
C LEU A 459 16.08 15.28 -18.96
N PRO A 460 15.97 16.00 -17.85
CA PRO A 460 15.41 15.47 -16.62
C PRO A 460 14.00 14.91 -16.80
N LEU A 461 13.63 13.96 -15.95
CA LEU A 461 12.22 13.53 -15.84
C LEU A 461 11.38 14.71 -15.36
N LEU A 462 10.43 15.11 -16.19
CA LEU A 462 9.48 16.17 -15.87
C LEU A 462 8.15 15.54 -15.42
N SER A 463 7.66 15.94 -14.25
CA SER A 463 6.35 15.54 -13.73
C SER A 463 5.44 16.76 -13.66
N LEU A 464 4.23 16.65 -14.21
CA LEU A 464 3.22 17.69 -14.18
C LEU A 464 1.89 17.10 -13.73
N GLY A 465 1.15 17.84 -12.90
CA GLY A 465 -0.17 17.42 -12.48
C GLY A 465 -1.11 18.57 -12.23
N TYR A 466 -2.37 18.29 -12.52
CA TYR A 466 -3.51 19.15 -12.28
C TYR A 466 -4.63 18.33 -11.67
N SER A 467 -5.27 18.85 -10.63
CA SER A 467 -6.46 18.24 -10.03
C SER A 467 -7.48 19.32 -9.70
N LEU A 468 -8.73 19.08 -10.06
CA LEU A 468 -9.90 19.86 -9.69
C LEU A 468 -10.85 18.94 -8.91
N ASN A 469 -11.16 19.33 -7.68
CA ASN A 469 -12.19 18.69 -6.86
C ASN A 469 -13.28 19.73 -6.58
N ARG A 470 -14.50 19.45 -7.01
CA ARG A 470 -15.65 20.34 -6.84
C ARG A 470 -16.77 19.62 -6.12
N ALA A 471 -17.36 20.27 -5.13
CA ALA A 471 -18.54 19.81 -4.42
C ALA A 471 -19.65 20.85 -4.47
N ASN A 472 -20.82 20.46 -4.95
CA ASN A 472 -22.03 21.29 -5.00
C ASN A 472 -23.16 20.60 -4.26
N ASP A 473 -23.95 21.38 -3.52
CA ASP A 473 -25.24 20.98 -3.03
C ASP A 473 -26.31 21.34 -4.08
N GLU A 474 -26.99 20.34 -4.62
CA GLU A 474 -28.06 20.51 -5.59
C GLU A 474 -29.44 20.70 -4.93
N SER A 475 -29.50 20.67 -3.60
CA SER A 475 -30.75 20.95 -2.87
C SER A 475 -31.15 22.42 -2.98
N ALA A 476 -32.41 22.70 -2.73
CA ALA A 476 -32.92 24.09 -2.75
C ALA A 476 -32.17 25.04 -1.80
N ASN A 477 -31.58 24.50 -0.74
CA ASN A 477 -30.83 25.28 0.26
C ASN A 477 -29.41 25.64 -0.18
N ASN A 478 -28.82 24.86 -1.10
CA ASN A 478 -27.50 25.07 -1.68
C ASN A 478 -26.41 25.43 -0.62
N PHE A 479 -26.27 24.56 0.40
CA PHE A 479 -25.35 24.79 1.53
C PHE A 479 -23.88 24.65 1.14
N ILE A 480 -23.57 23.84 0.13
CA ILE A 480 -22.21 23.52 -0.28
C ILE A 480 -21.98 24.01 -1.71
N ASN A 481 -20.98 24.84 -1.91
CA ASN A 481 -20.47 25.20 -3.24
C ASN A 481 -18.99 25.56 -3.11
N ASN A 482 -18.16 24.55 -3.16
CA ASN A 482 -16.73 24.73 -3.02
C ASN A 482 -15.94 23.93 -4.06
N TYR A 483 -14.71 24.34 -4.30
CA TYR A 483 -13.78 23.60 -5.14
C TYR A 483 -12.34 23.80 -4.70
N THR A 484 -11.52 22.79 -4.99
CA THR A 484 -10.08 22.81 -4.77
C THR A 484 -9.37 22.60 -6.09
N ILE A 485 -8.45 23.48 -6.42
CA ILE A 485 -7.53 23.33 -7.55
C ILE A 485 -6.15 23.03 -7.00
N THR A 486 -5.57 21.93 -7.41
CA THR A 486 -4.19 21.59 -7.09
C THR A 486 -3.38 21.44 -8.37
N THR A 487 -2.27 22.15 -8.43
CA THR A 487 -1.28 22.03 -9.50
C THR A 487 0.07 21.64 -8.92
N TYR A 488 0.79 20.78 -9.60
CA TYR A 488 2.16 20.50 -9.23
C TYR A 488 3.05 20.36 -10.46
N GLY A 489 4.32 20.69 -10.27
CA GLY A 489 5.39 20.45 -11.21
C GLY A 489 6.61 19.88 -10.49
N GLY A 490 7.32 18.96 -11.13
CA GLY A 490 8.52 18.37 -10.56
C GLY A 490 9.54 18.05 -11.64
N ILE A 491 10.82 18.12 -11.25
CA ILE A 491 11.96 17.78 -12.08
C ILE A 491 12.80 16.78 -11.28
N THR A 492 13.13 15.65 -11.88
CA THR A 492 14.06 14.68 -11.32
C THR A 492 15.21 14.48 -12.29
N GLN A 493 16.43 14.72 -11.82
CA GLN A 493 17.65 14.63 -12.62
C GLN A 493 18.64 13.69 -11.95
N ASN A 494 19.07 12.67 -12.66
CA ASN A 494 20.23 11.88 -12.28
C ASN A 494 21.50 12.70 -12.56
N LEU A 495 22.19 13.15 -11.50
CA LEU A 495 23.43 13.90 -11.62
C LEU A 495 24.60 12.98 -11.99
N THR A 496 24.57 11.77 -11.41
CA THR A 496 25.51 10.67 -11.71
C THR A 496 24.74 9.36 -11.65
N LYS A 497 25.41 8.21 -11.88
CA LYS A 497 24.80 6.87 -11.68
C LYS A 497 24.29 6.62 -10.25
N THR A 498 24.79 7.39 -9.30
CA THR A 498 24.51 7.21 -7.87
C THR A 498 23.94 8.44 -7.19
N ALA A 499 23.73 9.54 -7.91
CA ALA A 499 23.23 10.78 -7.34
C ALA A 499 22.04 11.34 -8.12
N ILE A 500 20.97 11.66 -7.40
CA ILE A 500 19.69 12.14 -7.94
C ILE A 500 19.33 13.47 -7.26
N LEU A 501 18.93 14.45 -8.05
CA LEU A 501 18.35 15.71 -7.59
C LEU A 501 16.86 15.75 -7.97
N THR A 502 16.01 16.12 -7.04
CA THR A 502 14.57 16.29 -7.24
C THR A 502 14.15 17.68 -6.82
N LEU A 503 13.40 18.35 -7.68
CA LEU A 503 12.68 19.58 -7.36
C LEU A 503 11.19 19.34 -7.54
N ARG A 504 10.35 19.68 -6.57
CA ARG A 504 8.90 19.60 -6.66
C ARG A 504 8.26 20.87 -6.12
N LEU A 505 7.32 21.42 -6.87
CA LEU A 505 6.50 22.56 -6.48
C LEU A 505 5.03 22.16 -6.57
N GLN A 506 4.25 22.56 -5.59
CA GLN A 506 2.81 22.30 -5.56
C GLN A 506 2.08 23.53 -5.03
N ASN A 507 0.96 23.84 -5.67
CA ASN A 507 0.03 24.85 -5.19
C ASN A 507 -1.38 24.25 -5.14
N SER A 508 -2.08 24.46 -4.02
CA SER A 508 -3.44 23.99 -3.80
C SER A 508 -4.29 25.14 -3.27
N ASN A 509 -5.32 25.50 -4.01
CA ASN A 509 -6.23 26.58 -3.67
C ASN A 509 -7.63 26.01 -3.42
N PHE A 510 -8.13 26.23 -2.22
CA PHE A 510 -9.51 25.93 -1.84
C PHE A 510 -10.34 27.20 -1.91
N TYR A 511 -11.48 27.12 -2.55
CA TYR A 511 -12.46 28.19 -2.70
C TYR A 511 -13.82 27.71 -2.20
N ASP A 512 -14.40 28.49 -1.30
CA ASP A 512 -15.76 28.31 -0.82
C ASP A 512 -16.60 29.50 -1.29
N ASN A 513 -17.47 29.27 -2.27
CA ASN A 513 -18.31 30.33 -2.85
C ASN A 513 -19.42 30.78 -1.89
N LYS A 514 -19.71 30.03 -0.83
CA LYS A 514 -20.71 30.38 0.20
C LYS A 514 -20.10 31.09 1.38
N LYS A 515 -18.86 30.77 1.71
CA LYS A 515 -18.09 31.30 2.84
C LYS A 515 -16.69 31.67 2.37
N PRO A 516 -16.52 32.81 1.64
CA PRO A 516 -15.22 33.21 1.10
C PRO A 516 -14.12 33.37 2.15
N GLU A 517 -14.48 33.59 3.41
CA GLU A 517 -13.57 33.60 4.55
C GLU A 517 -12.85 32.26 4.79
N ASN A 518 -13.39 31.17 4.28
CA ASN A 518 -12.77 29.83 4.33
C ASN A 518 -11.74 29.60 3.23
N ASN A 519 -11.61 30.51 2.27
CA ASN A 519 -10.66 30.36 1.17
C ASN A 519 -9.23 30.22 1.69
N LYS A 520 -8.52 29.23 1.16
CA LYS A 520 -7.15 28.91 1.57
C LYS A 520 -6.28 28.64 0.36
N SER A 521 -5.05 29.10 0.44
CA SER A 521 -4.01 28.75 -0.53
C SER A 521 -2.86 28.06 0.20
N ILE A 522 -2.45 26.92 -0.30
CA ILE A 522 -1.32 26.15 0.22
C ILE A 522 -0.30 26.02 -0.89
N PHE A 523 0.86 26.59 -0.67
CA PHE A 523 2.03 26.40 -1.53
C PHE A 523 3.06 25.54 -0.83
N SER A 524 3.65 24.60 -1.55
CA SER A 524 4.82 23.85 -1.05
C SER A 524 5.87 23.68 -2.14
N GLY A 525 7.13 23.76 -1.73
CA GLY A 525 8.28 23.47 -2.58
C GLY A 525 9.24 22.55 -1.85
N THR A 526 9.71 21.52 -2.54
CA THR A 526 10.68 20.55 -2.01
C THR A 526 11.87 20.44 -2.95
N VAL A 527 13.06 20.51 -2.38
CA VAL A 527 14.31 20.15 -3.05
C VAL A 527 14.86 18.92 -2.34
N GLY A 528 15.04 17.83 -3.06
CA GLY A 528 15.59 16.58 -2.54
C GLY A 528 16.88 16.21 -3.26
N PHE A 529 17.82 15.67 -2.50
CA PHE A 529 19.07 15.10 -3.02
C PHE A 529 19.25 13.71 -2.43
N ALA A 530 19.47 12.72 -3.30
CA ALA A 530 19.78 11.36 -2.92
C ALA A 530 21.10 10.94 -3.56
N THR A 531 21.96 10.27 -2.80
CA THR A 531 23.21 9.71 -3.33
C THR A 531 23.61 8.44 -2.60
N SER A 532 24.34 7.58 -3.30
CA SER A 532 24.96 6.39 -2.70
C SER A 532 26.45 6.31 -3.08
N ILE A 533 27.27 5.90 -2.14
CA ILE A 533 28.72 5.68 -2.30
C ILE A 533 28.97 4.20 -2.14
N LYS A 534 28.98 3.46 -3.26
CA LYS A 534 29.06 2.00 -3.29
C LYS A 534 28.02 1.41 -2.31
N ASP A 535 28.34 0.31 -1.65
CA ASP A 535 27.49 -0.33 -0.62
C ASP A 535 27.75 0.24 0.79
N LEU A 536 28.60 1.27 0.90
CA LEU A 536 29.04 1.81 2.19
C LEU A 536 28.05 2.83 2.76
N LEU A 537 27.56 3.75 1.95
CA LEU A 537 26.77 4.89 2.41
C LEU A 537 25.66 5.22 1.42
N SER A 538 24.42 5.34 1.89
CA SER A 538 23.37 6.04 1.18
C SER A 538 22.93 7.26 1.97
N LEU A 539 22.70 8.37 1.27
CA LEU A 539 22.30 9.65 1.84
C LEU A 539 21.10 10.20 1.07
N ASN A 540 20.03 10.54 1.78
CA ASN A 540 18.89 11.27 1.27
C ASN A 540 18.69 12.52 2.11
N THR A 541 18.59 13.67 1.46
CA THR A 541 18.28 14.94 2.12
C THR A 541 17.14 15.64 1.40
N GLY A 542 16.30 16.35 2.15
CA GLY A 542 15.20 17.11 1.61
C GLY A 542 15.03 18.43 2.34
N LEU A 543 14.83 19.51 1.59
CA LEU A 543 14.40 20.79 2.12
C LEU A 543 13.01 21.10 1.58
N THR A 544 12.05 21.20 2.48
CA THR A 544 10.65 21.50 2.14
C THR A 544 10.27 22.85 2.76
N TYR A 545 9.73 23.73 1.94
CA TYR A 545 9.04 24.93 2.36
C TYR A 545 7.54 24.76 2.12
N ALA A 546 6.70 25.05 3.11
CA ALA A 546 5.26 25.07 2.96
C ALA A 546 4.68 26.36 3.55
N LYS A 547 3.70 26.94 2.83
CA LYS A 547 2.97 28.12 3.25
C LYS A 547 1.49 27.89 3.03
N SER A 548 0.68 28.15 4.07
CA SER A 548 -0.78 28.20 3.98
C SER A 548 -1.23 29.61 4.33
N SER A 549 -1.75 30.33 3.33
CA SER A 549 -2.25 31.69 3.54
C SER A 549 -3.59 31.63 4.30
N PRO A 550 -3.85 32.57 5.27
CA PRO A 550 -2.97 33.69 5.60
C PRO A 550 -1.96 33.43 6.74
N TYR A 551 -2.04 32.32 7.47
CA TYR A 551 -1.48 32.26 8.84
C TYR A 551 -0.29 31.33 9.04
N TYR A 552 -0.02 30.39 8.15
CA TYR A 552 0.93 29.31 8.41
C TYR A 552 2.10 29.29 7.43
N ASN A 553 3.31 29.13 7.94
CA ASN A 553 4.47 28.73 7.14
C ASN A 553 5.35 27.75 7.90
N SER A 554 6.07 26.92 7.15
CA SER A 554 7.06 26.00 7.72
C SER A 554 8.22 25.75 6.77
N ILE A 555 9.39 25.49 7.35
CA ILE A 555 10.57 25.00 6.67
C ILE A 555 10.99 23.71 7.36
N THR A 556 11.14 22.64 6.60
CA THR A 556 11.59 21.35 7.11
C THR A 556 12.85 20.91 6.35
N LEU A 557 13.90 20.61 7.09
CA LEU A 557 15.09 19.92 6.59
C LEU A 557 15.00 18.47 7.06
N SER A 558 14.99 17.51 6.14
CA SER A 558 15.01 16.08 6.42
C SER A 558 16.34 15.46 6.00
N LEU A 559 16.80 14.50 6.78
CA LEU A 559 18.01 13.74 6.53
C LEU A 559 17.75 12.26 6.80
N THR A 560 18.16 11.39 5.87
CA THR A 560 18.21 9.94 6.10
C THR A 560 19.54 9.43 5.54
N SER A 561 20.27 8.68 6.35
CA SER A 561 21.54 8.08 5.96
C SER A 561 21.60 6.63 6.43
N ASN A 562 21.95 5.72 5.53
CA ASN A 562 22.28 4.33 5.87
C ASN A 562 23.77 4.12 5.62
N CYS A 563 24.47 3.63 6.63
CA CYS A 563 25.90 3.40 6.59
C CYS A 563 26.21 1.93 6.94
N ASN A 564 26.79 1.21 6.00
CA ASN A 564 27.27 -0.17 6.19
C ASN A 564 28.72 -0.11 6.71
N LEU A 565 28.90 0.13 8.01
CA LEU A 565 30.23 0.30 8.62
C LEU A 565 31.06 -0.98 8.52
N ILE A 566 30.45 -2.13 8.67
CA ILE A 566 31.05 -3.43 8.41
C ILE A 566 30.11 -4.18 7.50
N PRO A 567 30.45 -4.40 6.23
CA PRO A 567 29.57 -5.07 5.27
C PRO A 567 28.97 -6.37 5.82
N ALA A 568 27.65 -6.52 5.68
CA ALA A 568 26.86 -7.65 6.16
C ALA A 568 26.88 -7.89 7.68
N LYS A 569 27.55 -7.04 8.49
CA LYS A 569 27.62 -7.23 9.96
C LYS A 569 27.14 -6.04 10.77
N PHE A 570 27.44 -4.81 10.34
CA PHE A 570 27.09 -3.65 11.13
C PHE A 570 26.57 -2.52 10.25
N ILE A 571 25.28 -2.22 10.42
CA ILE A 571 24.57 -1.19 9.68
C ILE A 571 24.12 -0.12 10.68
N MET A 572 24.36 1.14 10.35
CA MET A 572 23.85 2.28 11.11
C MET A 572 22.94 3.12 10.23
N THR A 573 21.74 3.40 10.71
CA THR A 573 20.78 4.29 10.07
C THR A 573 20.62 5.53 10.92
N LEU A 574 20.79 6.69 10.30
CA LEU A 574 20.54 8.00 10.90
C LEU A 574 19.40 8.65 10.13
N TRP A 575 18.39 9.14 10.84
CA TRP A 575 17.33 9.93 10.20
C TRP A 575 16.77 10.96 11.16
N GLY A 576 16.22 12.02 10.60
CA GLY A 576 15.59 13.04 11.42
C GLY A 576 15.20 14.26 10.62
N ASP A 577 14.40 15.09 11.27
CA ASP A 577 13.90 16.32 10.71
C ASP A 577 14.17 17.49 11.65
N ILE A 578 14.44 18.64 11.03
CA ILE A 578 14.44 19.94 11.69
C ILE A 578 13.36 20.76 11.04
N THR A 579 12.31 21.08 11.79
CA THR A 579 11.16 21.86 11.31
C THR A 579 11.02 23.15 12.08
N SER A 580 11.06 24.27 11.38
CA SER A 580 10.66 25.58 11.89
C SER A 580 9.27 25.90 11.35
N ARG A 581 8.34 26.14 12.25
CA ARG A 581 6.92 26.41 11.94
C ARG A 581 6.49 27.71 12.61
N ARG A 582 5.84 28.59 11.84
CA ARG A 582 5.22 29.81 12.34
C ARG A 582 3.74 29.80 12.00
N ASP A 583 2.91 30.01 13.01
CA ASP A 583 1.47 30.15 12.90
C ASP A 583 1.08 31.51 13.49
N GLU A 584 0.42 32.33 12.68
CA GLU A 584 -0.03 33.69 13.02
C GLU A 584 -1.55 33.78 13.11
N SER A 585 -2.24 32.65 13.31
CA SER A 585 -3.71 32.66 13.41
C SER A 585 -4.20 33.56 14.54
N PRO A 586 -5.35 34.26 14.38
CA PRO A 586 -5.88 35.13 15.41
C PRO A 586 -6.19 34.42 16.74
N LEU A 587 -6.52 33.14 16.70
CA LEU A 587 -6.89 32.33 17.87
C LEU A 587 -5.68 31.71 18.56
N TYR A 588 -4.61 31.46 17.81
CA TYR A 588 -3.42 30.79 18.35
C TYR A 588 -2.17 31.18 17.56
N LYS A 589 -1.26 31.86 18.24
CA LYS A 589 0.05 32.20 17.66
C LYS A 589 1.10 31.26 18.20
N SER A 590 1.92 30.69 17.31
CA SER A 590 3.05 29.85 17.69
C SER A 590 4.26 30.07 16.79
N ASN A 591 5.45 29.89 17.36
CA ASN A 591 6.71 29.89 16.63
C ASN A 591 7.54 28.71 17.14
N VAL A 592 7.34 27.57 16.49
CA VAL A 592 7.82 26.27 16.96
C VAL A 592 9.02 25.82 16.14
N LEU A 593 10.09 25.47 16.84
CA LEU A 593 11.21 24.71 16.30
C LEU A 593 11.12 23.26 16.83
N THR A 594 11.07 22.30 15.92
CA THR A 594 11.12 20.88 16.26
C THR A 594 12.40 20.27 15.69
N ILE A 595 13.15 19.55 16.52
CA ILE A 595 14.37 18.82 16.13
C ILE A 595 14.15 17.37 16.55
N ALA A 596 14.15 16.44 15.60
CA ALA A 596 13.81 15.05 15.83
C ALA A 596 14.84 14.07 15.24
N PRO A 597 16.09 14.05 15.72
CA PRO A 597 17.09 13.09 15.26
C PRO A 597 16.82 11.70 15.84
N ASN A 598 17.09 10.69 15.02
CA ASN A 598 17.03 9.29 15.38
C ASN A 598 18.28 8.58 14.88
N VAL A 599 18.72 7.57 15.62
CA VAL A 599 19.80 6.67 15.24
C VAL A 599 19.37 5.24 15.52
N GLU A 600 19.65 4.36 14.60
CA GLU A 600 19.47 2.91 14.75
C GLU A 600 20.75 2.20 14.34
N ALA A 601 21.26 1.33 15.18
CA ALA A 601 22.44 0.51 14.92
C ALA A 601 22.04 -0.96 14.94
N THR A 602 22.27 -1.67 13.84
CA THR A 602 21.99 -3.09 13.70
C THR A 602 23.28 -3.87 13.58
N TYR A 603 23.48 -4.84 14.45
CA TYR A 603 24.58 -5.78 14.40
C TYR A 603 24.09 -7.19 14.09
N TYR A 604 24.65 -7.80 13.05
CA TYR A 604 24.38 -9.18 12.65
C TYR A 604 25.45 -10.12 13.22
N LEU A 605 25.06 -10.92 14.20
CA LEU A 605 25.91 -12.00 14.73
C LEU A 605 26.16 -13.06 13.67
N SER A 606 25.14 -13.33 12.85
CA SER A 606 25.17 -14.19 11.67
C SER A 606 24.17 -13.61 10.62
N PRO A 607 24.17 -14.08 9.37
CA PRO A 607 23.15 -13.68 8.39
C PRO A 607 21.69 -13.87 8.85
N LYS A 608 21.49 -14.74 9.83
CA LYS A 608 20.16 -15.10 10.37
C LYS A 608 19.86 -14.44 11.73
N ILE A 609 20.84 -13.87 12.43
CA ILE A 609 20.64 -13.32 13.78
C ILE A 609 21.12 -11.87 13.80
N GLY A 610 20.20 -10.97 14.08
CA GLY A 610 20.47 -9.53 14.17
C GLY A 610 19.94 -8.92 15.46
N PHE A 611 20.67 -7.94 15.97
CA PHE A 611 20.28 -7.12 17.10
C PHE A 611 20.31 -5.65 16.69
N THR A 612 19.24 -4.93 17.02
CA THR A 612 19.12 -3.51 16.71
C THR A 612 18.89 -2.73 17.99
N LEU A 613 19.64 -1.67 18.16
CA LEU A 613 19.44 -0.65 19.19
C LEU A 613 19.08 0.66 18.48
N GLY A 614 17.95 1.25 18.86
CA GLY A 614 17.49 2.53 18.35
C GLY A 614 17.35 3.56 19.48
N CYS A 615 17.75 4.79 19.19
CA CYS A 615 17.54 5.94 20.04
C CYS A 615 17.04 7.10 19.19
N GLY A 616 16.00 7.78 19.65
CA GLY A 616 15.46 8.95 18.99
C GLY A 616 15.07 10.02 19.99
N THR A 617 15.20 11.27 19.61
CA THR A 617 14.74 12.39 20.42
C THR A 617 13.78 13.25 19.62
N ALA A 618 12.86 13.91 20.31
CA ALA A 618 12.05 14.99 19.76
C ALA A 618 12.09 16.17 20.74
N ILE A 619 12.67 17.26 20.28
CA ILE A 619 12.78 18.51 21.02
C ILE A 619 11.86 19.51 20.34
N THR A 620 10.88 20.01 21.07
CA THR A 620 9.96 21.05 20.58
C THR A 620 10.12 22.29 21.44
N ILE A 621 10.41 23.41 20.78
CA ILE A 621 10.59 24.73 21.41
C ILE A 621 9.58 25.68 20.78
N ASP A 622 8.62 26.18 21.54
CA ASP A 622 7.71 27.24 21.13
C ASP A 622 8.16 28.57 21.74
N ASN A 623 8.75 29.44 20.92
CA ASN A 623 9.28 30.71 21.36
C ASN A 623 8.20 31.71 21.84
N LEU A 624 6.94 31.52 21.43
CA LEU A 624 5.83 32.37 21.84
C LEU A 624 5.07 31.78 23.04
N ASN A 625 5.06 30.45 23.19
CA ASN A 625 4.36 29.74 24.25
C ASN A 625 5.31 28.73 24.93
N PRO A 626 6.24 29.19 25.78
CA PRO A 626 7.26 28.31 26.40
C PRO A 626 6.70 27.13 27.20
N GLY A 627 5.45 27.22 27.67
CA GLY A 627 4.75 26.12 28.33
C GLY A 627 4.48 24.90 27.43
N ASN A 628 4.59 25.08 26.12
CA ASN A 628 4.45 23.99 25.13
C ASN A 628 5.79 23.32 24.79
N ASN A 629 6.90 23.78 25.40
CA ASN A 629 8.21 23.16 25.18
C ASN A 629 8.18 21.72 25.68
N ASN A 630 8.69 20.83 24.86
CA ASN A 630 8.70 19.41 25.17
C ASN A 630 10.01 18.75 24.72
N PHE A 631 10.45 17.81 25.52
CA PHE A 631 11.56 16.91 25.20
C PHE A 631 11.09 15.47 25.35
N ASN A 632 11.22 14.69 24.30
CA ASN A 632 10.91 13.27 24.32
C ASN A 632 12.11 12.46 23.86
N LEU A 633 12.55 11.53 24.69
CA LEU A 633 13.59 10.54 24.37
C LEU A 633 12.91 9.18 24.17
N ARG A 634 13.19 8.53 23.03
CA ARG A 634 12.70 7.20 22.67
C ARG A 634 13.83 6.22 22.63
N LEU A 635 13.59 5.04 23.20
CA LEU A 635 14.52 3.92 23.12
C LEU A 635 13.80 2.73 22.48
N GLN A 636 14.52 2.03 21.61
CA GLN A 636 14.03 0.83 20.94
C GLN A 636 15.10 -0.24 20.93
N ILE A 637 14.71 -1.47 21.25
CA ILE A 637 15.55 -2.66 21.14
C ILE A 637 14.80 -3.66 20.28
N ARG A 638 15.49 -4.28 19.32
CA ARG A 638 14.93 -5.31 18.45
C ARG A 638 15.92 -6.47 18.30
N ALA A 639 15.42 -7.67 18.42
CA ALA A 639 16.15 -8.89 18.07
C ALA A 639 15.43 -9.59 16.93
N SER A 640 16.17 -10.09 15.95
CA SER A 640 15.66 -10.87 14.83
C SER A 640 16.39 -12.19 14.70
N VAL A 641 15.66 -13.28 14.47
CA VAL A 641 16.21 -14.61 14.26
C VAL A 641 15.56 -15.23 13.03
N GLY A 642 16.37 -15.49 12.01
CA GLY A 642 15.98 -16.23 10.81
C GLY A 642 16.25 -17.74 10.96
N PHE A 643 15.44 -18.59 10.34
CA PHE A 643 15.59 -20.06 10.36
C PHE A 643 15.29 -20.68 8.99
#